data_d3f80b791f9925575fd4daeeeb9c3222
#
_entry.id   d3f80b791f9925575fd4daeeeb9c3222
#
_cell.length_a   1.000
_cell.length_b   1.000
_cell.length_c   1.000
_cell.angle_alpha   90.00
_cell.angle_beta   90.00
_cell.angle_gamma   90.00
#
_symmetry.space_group_name_H-M   'P 1'
#
loop_
_entity.id
_entity.type
_entity.pdbx_description
1 polymer ?
#
loop_
_entity_poly.entity_id
_entity_poly.type
_entity_poly.pdbx_seq_one_letter_code
_entity_poly.pdbx_strand_id
1 'polypeptide(L)'
;MNPKTAAASEIYSADGKLLGKFFSENRTPVAYDSIAPNFFDALISTEDERFYSHHGVDFMGLGAAVKDAATGHARGASTITQQLVKNMFRVRTEYSTGLLGYIPGIKMLIMKSKEMIIATELEWFCSKQEILTMYANTVDFGSNAYGIKTAAKTYFNTTPAELKTEQSAVLVGLLKATSAYNPKTNPKNSLSRRNVVLENMYNHGKLSAAELRDLRDKPIELNFSVETAYDGQALYFRQAVADEIKNLDLGLDPYKDGLKIFTTVDSRMQKYAEQAMLEQMKVVQRNFDAHWGKQDPWVNEKNQPIPGFLQEKLKQTDAYKMLSVRYPDDPQKVMEILNTPHKVKLFSYAGQNLKIEREMSSVDSLRYMLHFMHAGFVAMEPQTGEVKAYVGDVDFNTWQHDNVRATHQPGSTFKLFVYATAMKQGWLPSDARLKDDYIQMNVVDENGKPSVWRPHNANGRFSGANIPLRAAFAQSINTIAVKLGQEVGIPNVIKTAQDMGIKSKLNDAPSLPLGASDVHLMELVGAYASVANYGEYVKPTMITRIVDREGKVVYEARKEVRTVLSDKEAFYMQTLLGAGMTDAGGTSQALASQNYIGQWFWNRRIDAGGKTGTSNSHADAWFVGVTPNLVGGAWVGGEYRQIHFRSGALGQGSKTALPIFGLFMKKVLSDASLAPKYLARYRIPEGVNPADLEGRFVYQSADTTRHDSSSVDLSEGIGEAPREEHGDNTPPPPAAAPHEPTAPKEPVNNTPNGTADPVKDQSAKTGMNKNSATIKTDRTQSSGEKKPKKKASGDDLFN
;
A
#
# COMPACT_ATOMS: atom_id res chain seq x y z
N MET A 1 -6.50 -36.82 12.46
CA MET A 1 -6.01 -35.58 11.85
C MET A 1 -6.66 -34.41 12.57
N ASN A 2 -5.89 -33.48 13.10
CA ASN A 2 -6.45 -32.26 13.70
C ASN A 2 -6.67 -31.24 12.58
N PRO A 3 -7.91 -30.94 12.16
CA PRO A 3 -8.15 -30.00 11.07
C PRO A 3 -7.78 -28.60 11.52
N LYS A 4 -6.73 -28.05 10.95
CA LYS A 4 -6.37 -26.64 11.16
C LYS A 4 -7.36 -25.77 10.37
N THR A 5 -8.35 -25.22 11.05
CA THR A 5 -9.19 -24.16 10.47
C THR A 5 -8.36 -22.91 10.26
N ALA A 6 -8.53 -22.25 9.11
CA ALA A 6 -7.87 -20.98 8.87
C ALA A 6 -8.27 -19.96 9.94
N ALA A 7 -7.29 -19.26 10.50
CA ALA A 7 -7.48 -18.20 11.48
C ALA A 7 -6.76 -16.94 11.02
N ALA A 8 -7.33 -15.78 11.33
CA ALA A 8 -6.73 -14.49 11.02
C ALA A 8 -5.47 -14.28 11.86
N SER A 9 -4.38 -13.83 11.22
CA SER A 9 -3.19 -13.40 11.93
C SER A 9 -3.27 -11.90 12.21
N GLU A 10 -2.75 -11.50 13.35
CA GLU A 10 -2.71 -10.13 13.84
C GLU A 10 -1.31 -9.55 13.70
N ILE A 11 -1.17 -8.34 13.17
CA ILE A 11 0.11 -7.66 13.01
C ILE A 11 0.15 -6.42 13.91
N TYR A 12 1.20 -6.32 14.72
CA TYR A 12 1.38 -5.30 15.74
C TYR A 12 2.58 -4.42 15.45
N SER A 13 2.43 -3.12 15.69
CA SER A 13 3.52 -2.14 15.67
C SER A 13 4.45 -2.30 16.88
N ALA A 14 5.62 -1.65 16.84
CA ALA A 14 6.57 -1.63 17.94
C ALA A 14 6.01 -0.96 19.22
N ASP A 15 5.08 -0.02 19.08
CA ASP A 15 4.36 0.63 20.20
C ASP A 15 3.09 -0.16 20.62
N GLY A 16 2.95 -1.43 20.17
CA GLY A 16 1.92 -2.38 20.63
C GLY A 16 0.54 -2.17 20.03
N LYS A 17 0.36 -1.32 19.02
CA LYS A 17 -0.93 -1.12 18.36
C LYS A 17 -1.16 -2.15 17.26
N LEU A 18 -2.40 -2.61 17.15
CA LEU A 18 -2.82 -3.46 16.05
C LEU A 18 -2.82 -2.64 14.75
N LEU A 19 -1.95 -3.00 13.80
CA LEU A 19 -1.89 -2.39 12.48
C LEU A 19 -2.98 -2.93 11.55
N GLY A 20 -3.39 -4.18 11.74
CA GLY A 20 -4.42 -4.86 10.98
C GLY A 20 -4.30 -6.37 11.07
N LYS A 21 -4.98 -7.07 10.16
CA LYS A 21 -5.02 -8.54 10.14
C LYS A 21 -4.72 -9.08 8.74
N PHE A 22 -4.22 -10.32 8.72
CA PHE A 22 -4.16 -11.13 7.51
C PHE A 22 -5.15 -12.27 7.64
N PHE A 23 -5.99 -12.48 6.64
CA PHE A 23 -6.93 -13.61 6.64
C PHE A 23 -7.38 -13.97 5.22
N SER A 24 -7.58 -15.25 4.98
CA SER A 24 -8.37 -15.77 3.87
C SER A 24 -9.84 -15.90 4.26
N GLU A 25 -10.10 -16.26 5.51
CA GLU A 25 -11.39 -16.27 6.19
C GLU A 25 -11.25 -15.42 7.45
N ASN A 26 -12.06 -14.36 7.60
CA ASN A 26 -11.98 -13.49 8.79
C ASN A 26 -12.54 -14.23 10.01
N ARG A 27 -11.65 -14.95 10.72
CA ARG A 27 -11.97 -15.76 11.89
C ARG A 27 -10.99 -15.46 13.01
N THR A 28 -11.53 -15.02 14.14
CA THR A 28 -10.76 -14.81 15.38
C THR A 28 -11.40 -15.63 16.50
N PRO A 29 -10.79 -16.73 16.93
CA PRO A 29 -11.33 -17.58 17.97
C PRO A 29 -11.45 -16.87 19.32
N VAL A 30 -12.43 -17.28 20.14
CA VAL A 30 -12.64 -16.83 21.52
C VAL A 30 -12.92 -18.01 22.44
N ALA A 31 -12.63 -17.85 23.75
CA ALA A 31 -12.97 -18.83 24.76
C ALA A 31 -14.49 -18.89 25.04
N TYR A 32 -14.96 -19.99 25.60
CA TYR A 32 -16.37 -20.21 25.95
C TYR A 32 -16.93 -19.07 26.81
N ASP A 33 -16.24 -18.72 27.88
CA ASP A 33 -16.65 -17.70 28.86
C ASP A 33 -16.63 -16.26 28.28
N SER A 34 -16.07 -16.09 27.10
CA SER A 34 -16.10 -14.81 26.34
C SER A 34 -17.31 -14.67 25.42
N ILE A 35 -18.27 -15.61 25.47
CA ILE A 35 -19.49 -15.61 24.65
C ILE A 35 -20.69 -15.49 25.57
N ALA A 36 -21.61 -14.59 25.23
CA ALA A 36 -22.82 -14.41 26.01
C ALA A 36 -23.66 -15.69 26.08
N PRO A 37 -24.11 -16.12 27.28
CA PRO A 37 -24.90 -17.33 27.45
C PRO A 37 -26.16 -17.40 26.57
N ASN A 38 -26.82 -16.26 26.35
CA ASN A 38 -28.00 -16.15 25.50
C ASN A 38 -27.76 -16.57 24.03
N PHE A 39 -26.49 -16.52 23.54
CA PHE A 39 -26.16 -17.06 22.23
C PHE A 39 -26.27 -18.58 22.19
N PHE A 40 -25.75 -19.25 23.21
CA PHE A 40 -25.83 -20.72 23.32
C PHE A 40 -27.27 -21.16 23.57
N ASP A 41 -28.04 -20.44 24.39
CA ASP A 41 -29.45 -20.70 24.60
C ASP A 41 -30.26 -20.60 23.31
N ALA A 42 -30.01 -19.57 22.51
CA ALA A 42 -30.62 -19.40 21.18
C ALA A 42 -30.22 -20.52 20.20
N LEU A 43 -28.92 -20.87 20.19
CA LEU A 43 -28.36 -21.91 19.33
C LEU A 43 -28.97 -23.29 19.64
N ILE A 44 -28.92 -23.70 20.89
CA ILE A 44 -29.39 -25.03 21.34
C ILE A 44 -30.91 -25.13 21.13
N SER A 45 -31.67 -24.12 21.53
CA SER A 45 -33.11 -24.09 21.36
C SER A 45 -33.57 -24.16 19.89
N THR A 46 -32.70 -23.77 18.96
CA THR A 46 -33.07 -23.68 17.52
C THR A 46 -32.50 -24.79 16.67
N GLU A 47 -31.25 -25.18 16.91
CA GLU A 47 -30.52 -26.11 16.05
C GLU A 47 -30.50 -27.55 16.63
N ASP A 48 -30.54 -27.69 17.98
CA ASP A 48 -30.33 -29.00 18.63
C ASP A 48 -30.87 -29.01 20.07
N GLU A 49 -32.20 -29.03 20.22
CA GLU A 49 -32.88 -28.94 21.52
C GLU A 49 -32.44 -29.98 22.55
N ARG A 50 -31.98 -31.15 22.12
CA ARG A 50 -31.51 -32.26 22.96
C ARG A 50 -29.99 -32.39 23.01
N PHE A 51 -29.27 -31.31 22.68
CA PHE A 51 -27.79 -31.32 22.58
C PHE A 51 -27.08 -31.98 23.78
N TYR A 52 -27.56 -31.74 25.00
CA TYR A 52 -26.97 -32.31 26.21
C TYR A 52 -27.38 -33.77 26.47
N SER A 53 -28.34 -34.34 25.72
CA SER A 53 -28.93 -35.66 25.96
C SER A 53 -28.45 -36.76 25.01
N HIS A 54 -27.69 -36.37 23.94
CA HIS A 54 -27.15 -37.33 22.98
C HIS A 54 -25.60 -37.23 22.90
N HIS A 55 -24.99 -38.19 22.19
CA HIS A 55 -23.54 -38.26 21.94
C HIS A 55 -23.25 -38.16 20.44
N GLY A 56 -23.32 -36.94 19.88
CA GLY A 56 -23.02 -36.63 18.48
C GLY A 56 -24.16 -36.88 17.49
N VAL A 57 -25.02 -37.83 17.75
CA VAL A 57 -26.18 -38.21 16.91
C VAL A 57 -27.43 -38.27 17.79
N ASP A 58 -28.47 -37.53 17.40
CA ASP A 58 -29.78 -37.58 18.02
C ASP A 58 -30.68 -38.59 17.30
N PHE A 59 -30.70 -39.85 17.75
CA PHE A 59 -31.50 -40.91 17.16
C PHE A 59 -33.00 -40.67 17.29
N MET A 60 -33.46 -40.01 18.36
CA MET A 60 -34.88 -39.68 18.53
C MET A 60 -35.30 -38.59 17.54
N GLY A 61 -34.49 -37.56 17.37
CA GLY A 61 -34.70 -36.54 16.36
C GLY A 61 -34.65 -37.06 14.94
N LEU A 62 -33.74 -38.00 14.66
CA LEU A 62 -33.66 -38.65 13.36
C LEU A 62 -34.94 -39.47 13.04
N GLY A 63 -35.45 -40.23 14.01
CA GLY A 63 -36.69 -40.97 13.88
C GLY A 63 -37.90 -40.06 13.63
N ALA A 64 -37.99 -38.94 14.37
CA ALA A 64 -39.04 -37.94 14.16
C ALA A 64 -38.93 -37.32 12.76
N ALA A 65 -37.73 -36.94 12.29
CA ALA A 65 -37.54 -36.33 10.98
C ALA A 65 -37.89 -37.28 9.83
N VAL A 66 -37.64 -38.61 9.96
CA VAL A 66 -38.07 -39.61 8.99
C VAL A 66 -39.57 -39.71 8.94
N LYS A 67 -40.26 -39.68 10.10
CA LYS A 67 -41.72 -39.68 10.19
C LYS A 67 -42.31 -38.41 9.54
N ASP A 68 -41.77 -37.22 9.85
CA ASP A 68 -42.20 -35.93 9.30
C ASP A 68 -41.98 -35.90 7.76
N ALA A 69 -40.87 -36.43 7.26
CA ALA A 69 -40.60 -36.51 5.83
C ALA A 69 -41.63 -37.40 5.10
N ALA A 70 -42.07 -38.48 5.73
CA ALA A 70 -43.11 -39.37 5.19
C ALA A 70 -44.49 -38.69 5.13
N THR A 71 -44.73 -37.66 5.95
CA THR A 71 -45.97 -36.88 5.97
C THR A 71 -45.86 -35.56 5.19
N GLY A 72 -44.80 -35.33 4.43
CA GLY A 72 -44.59 -34.13 3.59
C GLY A 72 -44.04 -32.91 4.34
N HIS A 73 -43.69 -33.04 5.62
CA HIS A 73 -43.13 -31.98 6.45
C HIS A 73 -41.66 -32.26 6.71
N ALA A 74 -40.76 -31.77 5.84
CA ALA A 74 -39.32 -31.98 5.99
C ALA A 74 -38.75 -31.18 7.17
N ARG A 75 -38.30 -31.90 8.24
CA ARG A 75 -37.62 -31.34 9.43
C ARG A 75 -36.11 -31.65 9.35
N GLY A 76 -35.28 -30.70 9.73
CA GLY A 76 -33.83 -30.94 9.88
C GLY A 76 -33.52 -31.78 11.11
N ALA A 77 -32.69 -32.82 10.96
CA ALA A 77 -32.30 -33.74 12.05
C ALA A 77 -30.78 -33.79 12.26
N SER A 78 -30.04 -32.75 11.85
CA SER A 78 -28.60 -32.71 12.06
C SER A 78 -28.28 -32.01 13.37
N THR A 79 -27.50 -32.65 14.25
CA THR A 79 -27.03 -32.10 15.51
C THR A 79 -26.00 -30.97 15.28
N ILE A 80 -25.77 -30.13 16.32
CA ILE A 80 -24.70 -29.12 16.35
C ILE A 80 -23.37 -29.78 16.07
N THR A 81 -23.09 -30.93 16.67
CA THR A 81 -21.84 -31.67 16.47
C THR A 81 -21.66 -32.15 15.05
N GLN A 82 -22.71 -32.64 14.39
CA GLN A 82 -22.67 -33.02 12.96
C GLN A 82 -22.45 -31.80 12.03
N GLN A 83 -23.05 -30.66 12.35
CA GLN A 83 -22.82 -29.42 11.61
C GLN A 83 -21.37 -28.93 11.80
N LEU A 84 -20.82 -29.02 13.01
CA LEU A 84 -19.42 -28.73 13.29
C LEU A 84 -18.49 -29.60 12.46
N VAL A 85 -18.69 -30.92 12.50
CA VAL A 85 -17.90 -31.90 11.71
C VAL A 85 -17.95 -31.56 10.21
N LYS A 86 -19.13 -31.29 9.67
CA LYS A 86 -19.30 -30.90 8.27
C LYS A 86 -18.43 -29.69 7.92
N ASN A 87 -18.38 -28.68 8.77
CA ASN A 87 -17.68 -27.43 8.55
C ASN A 87 -16.16 -27.57 8.79
N MET A 88 -15.74 -28.21 9.87
CA MET A 88 -14.32 -28.38 10.22
C MET A 88 -13.58 -29.33 9.29
N PHE A 89 -14.16 -30.47 9.01
CA PHE A 89 -13.50 -31.54 8.25
C PHE A 89 -13.84 -31.49 6.77
N ARG A 90 -14.67 -30.54 6.31
CA ARG A 90 -15.11 -30.39 4.91
C ARG A 90 -15.55 -31.73 4.28
N VAL A 91 -16.21 -32.58 5.07
CA VAL A 91 -16.53 -33.97 4.73
C VAL A 91 -17.22 -34.12 3.37
N ARG A 92 -17.95 -33.06 2.96
CA ARG A 92 -18.68 -33.07 1.69
C ARG A 92 -17.88 -32.72 0.44
N THR A 93 -16.68 -32.16 0.60
CA THR A 93 -15.87 -31.62 -0.50
C THR A 93 -14.53 -32.31 -0.66
N GLU A 94 -13.88 -32.74 0.42
CA GLU A 94 -12.50 -33.22 0.39
C GLU A 94 -12.36 -34.74 0.44
N TYR A 95 -13.41 -35.46 0.88
CA TYR A 95 -13.33 -36.91 1.01
C TYR A 95 -13.95 -37.64 -0.16
N SER A 96 -13.20 -38.57 -0.71
CA SER A 96 -13.70 -39.52 -1.74
C SER A 96 -14.89 -40.33 -1.22
N THR A 97 -15.90 -40.44 -2.04
CA THR A 97 -17.08 -41.34 -1.81
C THR A 97 -16.91 -42.71 -2.43
N GLY A 98 -15.77 -42.99 -3.08
CA GLY A 98 -15.51 -44.24 -3.81
C GLY A 98 -16.44 -44.42 -5.01
N LEU A 99 -16.43 -45.60 -5.60
CA LEU A 99 -17.28 -45.93 -6.75
C LEU A 99 -18.79 -45.81 -6.47
N LEU A 100 -19.23 -46.06 -5.25
CA LEU A 100 -20.63 -45.93 -4.83
C LEU A 100 -21.12 -44.48 -4.82
N GLY A 101 -20.19 -43.51 -4.76
CA GLY A 101 -20.53 -42.07 -4.81
C GLY A 101 -21.06 -41.58 -6.15
N TYR A 102 -20.95 -42.36 -7.21
CA TYR A 102 -21.53 -42.04 -8.52
C TYR A 102 -23.04 -42.35 -8.61
N ILE A 103 -23.60 -43.11 -7.66
CA ILE A 103 -25.01 -43.42 -7.62
C ILE A 103 -25.79 -42.28 -6.98
N PRO A 104 -26.79 -41.67 -7.67
CA PRO A 104 -27.62 -40.61 -7.10
C PRO A 104 -28.26 -41.02 -5.77
N GLY A 105 -28.13 -40.15 -4.73
CA GLY A 105 -28.63 -40.42 -3.37
C GLY A 105 -27.65 -41.18 -2.46
N ILE A 106 -26.86 -42.14 -2.94
CA ILE A 106 -25.89 -42.89 -2.12
C ILE A 106 -24.74 -42.01 -1.68
N LYS A 107 -24.30 -41.10 -2.52
CA LYS A 107 -23.27 -40.07 -2.17
C LYS A 107 -23.63 -39.33 -0.90
N MET A 108 -24.87 -38.83 -0.80
CA MET A 108 -25.33 -38.07 0.38
C MET A 108 -25.39 -38.95 1.62
N LEU A 109 -25.82 -40.22 1.48
CA LEU A 109 -25.86 -41.18 2.58
C LEU A 109 -24.45 -41.48 3.14
N ILE A 110 -23.49 -41.74 2.23
CA ILE A 110 -22.08 -41.99 2.63
C ILE A 110 -21.53 -40.76 3.37
N MET A 111 -21.74 -39.54 2.88
CA MET A 111 -21.28 -38.32 3.51
C MET A 111 -21.93 -38.12 4.88
N LYS A 112 -23.25 -38.40 4.98
CA LYS A 112 -23.97 -38.25 6.25
C LYS A 112 -23.54 -39.29 7.27
N SER A 113 -23.26 -40.55 6.85
CA SER A 113 -22.70 -41.58 7.75
C SER A 113 -21.31 -41.17 8.28
N LYS A 114 -20.44 -40.61 7.43
CA LYS A 114 -19.14 -40.07 7.89
C LYS A 114 -19.31 -38.93 8.88
N GLU A 115 -20.23 -37.98 8.65
CA GLU A 115 -20.55 -36.90 9.62
C GLU A 115 -20.98 -37.52 10.96
N MET A 116 -21.84 -38.54 10.97
CA MET A 116 -22.31 -39.19 12.19
C MET A 116 -21.19 -39.88 12.98
N ILE A 117 -20.35 -40.68 12.30
CA ILE A 117 -19.22 -41.37 12.93
C ILE A 117 -18.26 -40.38 13.56
N ILE A 118 -17.80 -39.40 12.80
CA ILE A 118 -16.85 -38.38 13.32
C ILE A 118 -17.49 -37.53 14.43
N ALA A 119 -18.78 -37.24 14.36
CA ALA A 119 -19.49 -36.51 15.41
C ALA A 119 -19.55 -37.30 16.73
N THR A 120 -19.75 -38.60 16.66
CA THR A 120 -19.72 -39.48 17.85
C THR A 120 -18.31 -39.57 18.43
N GLU A 121 -17.29 -39.75 17.59
CA GLU A 121 -15.89 -39.74 18.01
C GLU A 121 -15.50 -38.41 18.67
N LEU A 122 -15.94 -37.28 18.08
CA LEU A 122 -15.62 -35.95 18.61
C LEU A 122 -16.20 -35.78 20.05
N GLU A 123 -17.40 -36.27 20.32
CA GLU A 123 -18.03 -36.19 21.65
C GLU A 123 -17.43 -37.16 22.68
N TRP A 124 -16.62 -38.12 22.24
CA TRP A 124 -15.82 -38.94 23.16
C TRP A 124 -14.59 -38.19 23.68
N PHE A 125 -14.01 -37.30 22.86
CA PHE A 125 -12.77 -36.62 23.19
C PHE A 125 -12.99 -35.19 23.66
N CYS A 126 -14.14 -34.58 23.38
CA CYS A 126 -14.44 -33.18 23.70
C CYS A 126 -15.70 -33.06 24.54
N SER A 127 -15.67 -32.20 25.52
CA SER A 127 -16.84 -31.81 26.30
C SER A 127 -17.86 -31.06 25.48
N LYS A 128 -19.10 -31.00 25.94
CA LYS A 128 -20.17 -30.23 25.29
C LYS A 128 -19.82 -28.73 25.18
N GLN A 129 -19.16 -28.15 26.17
CA GLN A 129 -18.69 -26.77 26.14
C GLN A 129 -17.61 -26.53 25.06
N GLU A 130 -16.66 -27.46 24.94
CA GLU A 130 -15.64 -27.39 23.88
C GLU A 130 -16.27 -27.49 22.49
N ILE A 131 -17.26 -28.37 22.31
CA ILE A 131 -18.00 -28.52 21.04
C ILE A 131 -18.75 -27.23 20.70
N LEU A 132 -19.47 -26.63 21.66
CA LEU A 132 -20.15 -25.33 21.46
C LEU A 132 -19.17 -24.21 21.13
N THR A 133 -18.01 -24.20 21.81
CA THR A 133 -16.95 -23.23 21.55
C THR A 133 -16.38 -23.38 20.14
N MET A 134 -16.06 -24.61 19.75
CA MET A 134 -15.59 -24.91 18.39
C MET A 134 -16.64 -24.55 17.33
N TYR A 135 -17.91 -24.84 17.59
CA TYR A 135 -19.01 -24.49 16.69
C TYR A 135 -19.11 -22.98 16.53
N ALA A 136 -19.20 -22.23 17.64
CA ALA A 136 -19.31 -20.76 17.62
C ALA A 136 -18.11 -20.09 16.92
N ASN A 137 -16.91 -20.66 17.00
CA ASN A 137 -15.70 -20.17 16.36
C ASN A 137 -15.55 -20.60 14.89
N THR A 138 -16.35 -21.58 14.40
CA THR A 138 -16.15 -22.17 13.08
C THR A 138 -17.20 -21.77 12.05
N VAL A 139 -18.45 -21.56 12.47
CA VAL A 139 -19.58 -21.35 11.54
C VAL A 139 -19.45 -20.05 10.76
N ASP A 140 -19.95 -20.09 9.51
CA ASP A 140 -20.08 -18.93 8.63
C ASP A 140 -21.40 -18.20 8.92
N PHE A 141 -21.31 -16.93 9.30
CA PHE A 141 -22.45 -16.04 9.52
C PHE A 141 -22.75 -15.15 8.30
N GLY A 142 -22.12 -15.39 7.16
CA GLY A 142 -22.22 -14.54 5.95
C GLY A 142 -21.42 -13.23 6.08
N SER A 143 -21.41 -12.44 5.00
CA SER A 143 -20.66 -11.17 4.96
C SER A 143 -19.18 -11.31 5.35
N ASN A 144 -18.53 -12.43 4.99
CA ASN A 144 -17.16 -12.80 5.37
C ASN A 144 -16.91 -12.86 6.90
N ALA A 145 -17.96 -13.09 7.69
CA ALA A 145 -17.87 -13.20 9.14
C ALA A 145 -17.86 -14.68 9.57
N TYR A 146 -16.68 -15.22 9.79
CA TYR A 146 -16.46 -16.58 10.29
C TYR A 146 -16.25 -16.57 11.80
N GLY A 147 -17.10 -17.30 12.52
CA GLY A 147 -17.11 -17.34 13.98
C GLY A 147 -17.78 -16.15 14.64
N ILE A 148 -18.17 -16.36 15.90
CA ILE A 148 -19.03 -15.46 16.67
C ILE A 148 -18.41 -14.07 16.92
N LYS A 149 -17.08 -14.01 17.13
CA LYS A 149 -16.40 -12.72 17.38
C LYS A 149 -16.49 -11.81 16.17
N THR A 150 -16.19 -12.37 15.00
CA THR A 150 -16.28 -11.61 13.75
C THR A 150 -17.71 -11.25 13.44
N ALA A 151 -18.69 -12.15 13.68
CA ALA A 151 -20.10 -11.88 13.46
C ALA A 151 -20.64 -10.78 14.37
N ALA A 152 -20.36 -10.82 15.67
CA ALA A 152 -20.75 -9.77 16.63
C ALA A 152 -20.19 -8.41 16.20
N LYS A 153 -18.92 -8.38 15.79
CA LYS A 153 -18.26 -7.16 15.30
C LYS A 153 -18.89 -6.66 14.00
N THR A 154 -19.08 -7.56 13.02
CA THR A 154 -19.59 -7.20 11.69
C THR A 154 -21.02 -6.67 11.72
N TYR A 155 -21.92 -7.33 12.43
CA TYR A 155 -23.34 -6.98 12.40
C TYR A 155 -23.74 -5.93 13.43
N PHE A 156 -23.07 -5.91 14.60
CA PHE A 156 -23.50 -5.10 15.73
C PHE A 156 -22.40 -4.20 16.31
N ASN A 157 -21.16 -4.29 15.80
CA ASN A 157 -20.00 -3.56 16.32
C ASN A 157 -19.81 -3.74 17.84
N THR A 158 -20.02 -4.97 18.34
CA THR A 158 -19.94 -5.35 19.75
C THR A 158 -19.03 -6.56 19.94
N THR A 159 -18.80 -6.94 21.20
CA THR A 159 -18.07 -8.17 21.55
C THR A 159 -19.04 -9.35 21.69
N PRO A 160 -18.58 -10.62 21.58
CA PRO A 160 -19.44 -11.78 21.80
C PRO A 160 -20.04 -11.85 23.20
N ALA A 161 -19.33 -11.34 24.22
CA ALA A 161 -19.79 -11.32 25.61
C ALA A 161 -20.94 -10.31 25.84
N GLU A 162 -20.99 -9.25 25.05
CA GLU A 162 -21.98 -8.17 25.17
C GLU A 162 -23.19 -8.33 24.23
N LEU A 163 -23.27 -9.46 23.51
CA LEU A 163 -24.41 -9.75 22.64
C LEU A 163 -25.73 -9.76 23.43
N LYS A 164 -26.68 -8.94 23.01
CA LYS A 164 -28.04 -8.96 23.53
C LYS A 164 -28.79 -10.19 23.00
N THR A 165 -29.88 -10.56 23.68
CA THR A 165 -30.70 -11.74 23.30
C THR A 165 -31.25 -11.63 21.87
N GLU A 166 -31.78 -10.48 21.51
CA GLU A 166 -32.29 -10.23 20.15
C GLU A 166 -31.18 -10.28 19.09
N GLN A 167 -29.95 -9.84 19.41
CA GLN A 167 -28.79 -9.91 18.53
C GLN A 167 -28.31 -11.36 18.35
N SER A 168 -28.23 -12.10 19.44
CA SER A 168 -27.93 -13.54 19.42
C SER A 168 -28.96 -14.31 18.58
N ALA A 169 -30.25 -14.01 18.72
CA ALA A 169 -31.31 -14.61 17.91
C ALA A 169 -31.17 -14.28 16.40
N VAL A 170 -30.72 -13.07 16.03
CA VAL A 170 -30.40 -12.73 14.63
C VAL A 170 -29.25 -13.60 14.11
N LEU A 171 -28.15 -13.70 14.86
CA LEU A 171 -26.97 -14.48 14.45
C LEU A 171 -27.30 -15.97 14.31
N VAL A 172 -28.03 -16.54 15.24
CA VAL A 172 -28.50 -17.94 15.12
C VAL A 172 -29.46 -18.10 13.94
N GLY A 173 -30.34 -17.14 13.71
CA GLY A 173 -31.22 -17.12 12.55
C GLY A 173 -30.50 -17.18 11.21
N LEU A 174 -29.33 -16.52 11.10
CA LEU A 174 -28.46 -16.56 9.92
C LEU A 174 -27.94 -17.95 9.55
N LEU A 175 -27.68 -18.82 10.54
CA LEU A 175 -27.06 -20.14 10.34
C LEU A 175 -27.89 -21.04 9.42
N LYS A 176 -29.20 -20.83 9.33
CA LYS A 176 -30.07 -21.59 8.43
C LYS A 176 -29.74 -21.31 6.95
N ALA A 177 -29.52 -20.04 6.58
CA ALA A 177 -29.13 -19.65 5.23
C ALA A 177 -28.58 -18.20 5.28
N THR A 178 -27.28 -18.06 5.26
CA THR A 178 -26.54 -16.80 5.48
C THR A 178 -26.83 -15.70 4.47
N SER A 179 -27.30 -16.03 3.27
CA SER A 179 -27.72 -15.07 2.25
C SER A 179 -29.21 -14.69 2.42
N ALA A 180 -30.10 -15.71 2.62
CA ALA A 180 -31.55 -15.49 2.66
C ALA A 180 -32.01 -14.73 3.92
N TYR A 181 -31.32 -14.91 5.04
CA TYR A 181 -31.63 -14.29 6.33
C TYR A 181 -30.64 -13.20 6.75
N ASN A 182 -29.82 -12.69 5.81
CA ASN A 182 -28.88 -11.63 6.10
C ASN A 182 -29.62 -10.31 6.46
N PRO A 183 -29.41 -9.76 7.66
CA PRO A 183 -30.16 -8.57 8.11
C PRO A 183 -29.80 -7.32 7.30
N LYS A 184 -28.65 -7.26 6.64
CA LYS A 184 -28.24 -6.14 5.78
C LYS A 184 -28.93 -6.17 4.42
N THR A 185 -29.01 -7.34 3.79
CA THR A 185 -29.55 -7.51 2.42
C THR A 185 -31.02 -7.92 2.40
N ASN A 186 -31.49 -8.64 3.42
CA ASN A 186 -32.85 -9.18 3.53
C ASN A 186 -33.46 -8.93 4.91
N PRO A 187 -33.66 -7.66 5.34
CA PRO A 187 -34.05 -7.30 6.71
C PRO A 187 -35.40 -7.90 7.15
N LYS A 188 -36.39 -8.00 6.24
CA LYS A 188 -37.70 -8.58 6.54
C LYS A 188 -37.59 -10.09 6.84
N ASN A 189 -36.84 -10.83 6.02
CA ASN A 189 -36.65 -12.27 6.23
C ASN A 189 -35.84 -12.52 7.51
N SER A 190 -34.84 -11.69 7.77
CA SER A 190 -34.04 -11.76 8.98
C SER A 190 -34.87 -11.50 10.23
N LEU A 191 -35.76 -10.49 10.23
CA LEU A 191 -36.68 -10.19 11.34
C LEU A 191 -37.61 -11.37 11.61
N SER A 192 -38.22 -11.92 10.56
CA SER A 192 -39.09 -13.09 10.69
C SER A 192 -38.34 -14.30 11.26
N ARG A 193 -37.13 -14.57 10.78
CA ARG A 193 -36.32 -15.69 11.27
C ARG A 193 -35.85 -15.48 12.69
N ARG A 194 -35.45 -14.27 13.08
CA ARG A 194 -35.12 -13.90 14.46
C ARG A 194 -36.31 -14.23 15.41
N ASN A 195 -37.52 -13.87 15.01
CA ASN A 195 -38.68 -14.12 15.81
C ASN A 195 -38.95 -15.62 15.99
N VAL A 196 -38.69 -16.45 14.99
CA VAL A 196 -38.72 -17.93 15.12
C VAL A 196 -37.70 -18.42 16.15
N VAL A 197 -36.47 -17.84 16.17
CA VAL A 197 -35.45 -18.21 17.17
C VAL A 197 -35.91 -17.82 18.59
N LEU A 198 -36.45 -16.61 18.77
CA LEU A 198 -36.98 -16.16 20.07
C LEU A 198 -38.13 -17.05 20.54
N GLU A 199 -39.00 -17.49 19.64
CA GLU A 199 -40.09 -18.40 19.96
C GLU A 199 -39.59 -19.79 20.38
N ASN A 200 -38.55 -20.30 19.72
CA ASN A 200 -37.86 -21.54 20.14
C ASN A 200 -37.24 -21.39 21.54
N MET A 201 -36.61 -20.24 21.83
CA MET A 201 -36.08 -19.98 23.19
C MET A 201 -37.19 -19.95 24.26
N TYR A 202 -38.35 -19.35 23.95
CA TYR A 202 -39.50 -19.35 24.86
C TYR A 202 -40.01 -20.78 25.08
N ASN A 203 -40.20 -21.55 24.01
CA ASN A 203 -40.71 -22.93 24.08
C ASN A 203 -39.83 -23.86 24.91
N HIS A 204 -38.50 -23.55 24.97
CA HIS A 204 -37.54 -24.30 25.77
C HIS A 204 -37.22 -23.63 27.13
N GLY A 205 -38.07 -22.68 27.60
CA GLY A 205 -37.96 -22.08 28.91
C GLY A 205 -36.77 -21.15 29.11
N LYS A 206 -36.20 -20.63 28.00
CA LYS A 206 -35.04 -19.71 28.03
C LYS A 206 -35.51 -18.23 28.02
N LEU A 207 -36.77 -17.97 27.76
CA LEU A 207 -37.40 -16.67 27.84
C LEU A 207 -38.75 -16.80 28.53
N SER A 208 -39.15 -15.77 29.24
CA SER A 208 -40.52 -15.60 29.72
C SER A 208 -41.44 -15.10 28.61
N ALA A 209 -42.76 -15.24 28.78
CA ALA A 209 -43.72 -14.73 27.82
C ALA A 209 -43.68 -13.17 27.71
N ALA A 210 -43.27 -12.48 28.77
CA ALA A 210 -43.11 -11.02 28.77
C ALA A 210 -41.90 -10.60 27.93
N GLU A 211 -40.75 -11.25 28.13
CA GLU A 211 -39.52 -11.01 27.34
C GLU A 211 -39.73 -11.34 25.86
N LEU A 212 -40.40 -12.45 25.56
CA LEU A 212 -40.69 -12.79 24.17
C LEU A 212 -41.50 -11.67 23.46
N ARG A 213 -42.53 -11.14 24.12
CA ARG A 213 -43.35 -10.04 23.55
C ARG A 213 -42.51 -8.80 23.33
N ASP A 214 -41.73 -8.39 24.33
CA ASP A 214 -40.88 -7.20 24.23
C ASP A 214 -39.83 -7.34 23.11
N LEU A 215 -39.13 -8.49 23.04
CA LEU A 215 -38.06 -8.72 22.06
C LEU A 215 -38.59 -8.89 20.62
N ARG A 216 -39.80 -9.45 20.46
CA ARG A 216 -40.44 -9.68 19.16
C ARG A 216 -40.77 -8.38 18.44
N ASP A 217 -41.18 -7.35 19.19
CA ASP A 217 -41.59 -6.06 18.64
C ASP A 217 -40.41 -5.14 18.35
N LYS A 218 -39.21 -5.40 18.90
CA LYS A 218 -37.99 -4.62 18.65
C LYS A 218 -37.54 -4.73 17.20
N PRO A 219 -37.17 -3.64 16.54
CA PRO A 219 -36.51 -3.70 15.25
C PRO A 219 -35.09 -4.34 15.36
N ILE A 220 -34.53 -4.79 14.25
CA ILE A 220 -33.12 -5.18 14.20
C ILE A 220 -32.28 -3.92 14.03
N GLU A 221 -31.56 -3.53 15.07
CA GLU A 221 -30.63 -2.41 15.06
C GLU A 221 -29.25 -2.90 14.62
N LEU A 222 -28.86 -2.57 13.38
CA LEU A 222 -27.56 -2.90 12.82
C LEU A 222 -26.56 -1.76 13.01
N ASN A 223 -25.35 -2.11 13.48
CA ASN A 223 -24.17 -1.28 13.33
C ASN A 223 -23.18 -2.03 12.43
N PHE A 224 -23.54 -2.10 11.15
CA PHE A 224 -22.93 -3.01 10.20
C PHE A 224 -21.62 -2.47 9.62
N SER A 225 -20.52 -3.20 9.81
CA SER A 225 -19.22 -2.90 9.25
C SER A 225 -18.47 -4.19 8.95
N VAL A 226 -18.16 -4.44 7.69
CA VAL A 226 -17.34 -5.61 7.29
C VAL A 226 -15.87 -5.24 7.41
N GLU A 227 -15.14 -5.96 8.27
CA GLU A 227 -13.69 -5.85 8.35
C GLU A 227 -13.06 -6.51 7.13
N THR A 228 -12.25 -5.77 6.39
CA THR A 228 -11.51 -6.25 5.24
C THR A 228 -10.04 -6.45 5.58
N ALA A 229 -9.33 -7.24 4.78
CA ALA A 229 -7.88 -7.38 4.93
C ALA A 229 -7.12 -6.06 4.68
N TYR A 230 -7.80 -5.07 4.10
CA TYR A 230 -7.25 -3.74 3.82
C TYR A 230 -7.56 -2.70 4.90
N ASP A 231 -8.32 -3.06 5.95
CA ASP A 231 -8.56 -2.16 7.07
C ASP A 231 -7.32 -2.07 7.97
N GLY A 232 -7.11 -0.88 8.55
CA GLY A 232 -5.99 -0.59 9.42
C GLY A 232 -4.95 0.32 8.77
N GLN A 233 -3.73 0.29 9.31
CA GLN A 233 -2.63 1.16 8.90
C GLN A 233 -1.56 0.38 8.14
N ALA A 234 -0.65 1.10 7.47
CA ALA A 234 0.59 0.57 6.89
C ALA A 234 0.40 -0.59 5.89
N LEU A 235 -0.55 -0.47 4.95
CA LEU A 235 -0.92 -1.56 4.03
C LEU A 235 0.27 -2.09 3.22
N TYR A 236 1.12 -1.22 2.66
CA TYR A 236 2.35 -1.63 1.96
C TYR A 236 3.32 -2.39 2.87
N PHE A 237 3.53 -1.86 4.09
CA PHE A 237 4.37 -2.52 5.08
C PHE A 237 3.83 -3.91 5.45
N ARG A 238 2.53 -4.02 5.66
CA ARG A 238 1.88 -5.31 5.96
C ARG A 238 2.07 -6.31 4.83
N GLN A 239 1.92 -5.88 3.58
CA GLN A 239 2.19 -6.75 2.43
C GLN A 239 3.67 -7.17 2.38
N ALA A 240 4.60 -6.23 2.62
CA ALA A 240 6.03 -6.53 2.68
C ALA A 240 6.36 -7.54 3.80
N VAL A 241 5.72 -7.41 4.99
CA VAL A 241 5.84 -8.36 6.11
C VAL A 241 5.30 -9.74 5.73
N ALA A 242 4.15 -9.82 5.06
CA ALA A 242 3.59 -11.10 4.61
C ALA A 242 4.52 -11.83 3.62
N ASP A 243 5.14 -11.08 2.72
CA ASP A 243 6.11 -11.62 1.77
C ASP A 243 7.42 -12.02 2.46
N GLU A 244 7.89 -11.26 3.46
CA GLU A 244 9.06 -11.61 4.26
C GLU A 244 8.84 -12.93 5.01
N ILE A 245 7.66 -13.13 5.63
CA ILE A 245 7.32 -14.39 6.31
C ILE A 245 7.42 -15.59 5.36
N LYS A 246 6.97 -15.45 4.11
CA LYS A 246 7.10 -16.51 3.11
C LYS A 246 8.58 -16.80 2.78
N ASN A 247 9.42 -15.74 2.71
CA ASN A 247 10.84 -15.85 2.40
C ASN A 247 11.68 -16.43 3.57
N LEU A 248 11.15 -16.43 4.80
CA LEU A 248 11.82 -17.05 5.95
C LEU A 248 11.81 -18.60 5.89
N ASP A 249 11.05 -19.19 4.96
CA ASP A 249 10.93 -20.65 4.75
C ASP A 249 10.61 -21.45 6.02
N LEU A 250 9.78 -20.86 6.89
CA LEU A 250 9.35 -21.45 8.15
C LEU A 250 8.10 -22.33 7.99
N GLY A 251 7.57 -22.47 6.79
CA GLY A 251 6.33 -23.17 6.51
C GLY A 251 5.08 -22.47 7.07
N LEU A 252 5.17 -21.17 7.39
CA LEU A 252 4.09 -20.38 7.97
C LEU A 252 3.27 -19.68 6.87
N ASP A 253 1.94 -19.70 6.99
CA ASP A 253 1.02 -18.95 6.17
C ASP A 253 0.36 -17.83 6.98
N PRO A 254 0.76 -16.54 6.80
CA PRO A 254 0.18 -15.45 7.58
C PRO A 254 -1.32 -15.29 7.39
N TYR A 255 -1.90 -15.83 6.31
CA TYR A 255 -3.33 -15.72 6.02
C TYR A 255 -4.19 -16.83 6.64
N LYS A 256 -3.56 -17.88 7.21
CA LYS A 256 -4.29 -19.06 7.70
C LYS A 256 -3.89 -19.53 9.09
N ASP A 257 -2.67 -19.24 9.56
CA ASP A 257 -2.11 -19.89 10.74
C ASP A 257 -2.45 -19.18 12.05
N GLY A 258 -3.11 -18.02 12.03
CA GLY A 258 -3.53 -17.30 13.24
C GLY A 258 -2.36 -16.77 14.06
N LEU A 259 -1.35 -16.24 13.38
CA LEU A 259 -0.11 -15.77 13.97
C LEU A 259 -0.31 -14.41 14.68
N LYS A 260 0.50 -14.17 15.72
CA LYS A 260 0.74 -12.81 16.23
C LYS A 260 2.11 -12.36 15.75
N ILE A 261 2.12 -11.32 14.89
CA ILE A 261 3.31 -10.82 14.23
C ILE A 261 3.68 -9.47 14.84
N PHE A 262 4.81 -9.42 15.53
CA PHE A 262 5.35 -8.20 16.14
C PHE A 262 6.37 -7.60 15.21
N THR A 263 6.22 -6.31 14.90
CA THR A 263 7.02 -5.61 13.90
C THR A 263 7.79 -4.44 14.50
N THR A 264 8.66 -3.85 13.68
CA THR A 264 9.54 -2.76 14.08
C THR A 264 8.93 -1.37 13.85
N VAL A 265 7.85 -1.27 13.05
CA VAL A 265 7.26 0.01 12.69
C VAL A 265 6.59 0.67 13.90
N ASP A 266 6.83 1.98 14.12
CA ASP A 266 6.11 2.78 15.11
C ASP A 266 4.85 3.36 14.46
N SER A 267 3.67 3.13 15.06
CA SER A 267 2.38 3.52 14.46
C SER A 267 2.25 5.03 14.24
N ARG A 268 2.90 5.86 15.08
CA ARG A 268 2.90 7.33 14.97
C ARG A 268 3.81 7.77 13.83
N MET A 269 5.04 7.21 13.77
CA MET A 269 5.99 7.50 12.70
C MET A 269 5.44 7.05 11.33
N GLN A 270 4.77 5.91 11.27
CA GLN A 270 4.07 5.45 10.07
C GLN A 270 3.02 6.47 9.61
N LYS A 271 2.16 6.92 10.52
CA LYS A 271 1.16 7.94 10.23
C LYS A 271 1.80 9.26 9.75
N TYR A 272 2.93 9.66 10.36
CA TYR A 272 3.65 10.87 9.95
C TYR A 272 4.25 10.74 8.56
N ALA A 273 4.75 9.55 8.20
CA ALA A 273 5.27 9.26 6.86
C ALA A 273 4.17 9.29 5.80
N GLU A 274 3.03 8.64 6.05
CA GLU A 274 1.86 8.66 5.17
C GLU A 274 1.34 10.09 4.95
N GLN A 275 1.25 10.88 6.03
CA GLN A 275 0.84 12.29 5.95
C GLN A 275 1.85 13.14 5.17
N ALA A 276 3.15 12.97 5.42
CA ALA A 276 4.20 13.72 4.72
C ALA A 276 4.23 13.40 3.22
N MET A 277 4.06 12.12 2.87
CA MET A 277 3.94 11.70 1.48
C MET A 277 2.72 12.31 0.81
N LEU A 278 1.54 12.17 1.41
CA LEU A 278 0.30 12.71 0.84
C LEU A 278 0.35 14.24 0.69
N GLU A 279 0.92 14.95 1.68
CA GLU A 279 1.08 16.40 1.67
C GLU A 279 1.98 16.83 0.50
N GLN A 280 3.15 16.20 0.36
CA GLN A 280 4.09 16.54 -0.71
C GLN A 280 3.61 16.10 -2.08
N MET A 281 3.03 14.91 -2.21
CA MET A 281 2.60 14.41 -3.52
C MET A 281 1.43 15.19 -4.11
N LYS A 282 0.60 15.83 -3.30
CA LYS A 282 -0.37 16.85 -3.77
C LYS A 282 0.32 18.05 -4.43
N VAL A 283 1.46 18.47 -3.89
CA VAL A 283 2.25 19.59 -4.46
C VAL A 283 2.92 19.13 -5.77
N VAL A 284 3.53 17.94 -5.75
CA VAL A 284 4.19 17.36 -6.93
C VAL A 284 3.18 17.20 -8.08
N GLN A 285 2.02 16.62 -7.82
CA GLN A 285 0.99 16.41 -8.84
C GLN A 285 0.47 17.71 -9.40
N ARG A 286 0.15 18.69 -8.56
CA ARG A 286 -0.27 20.02 -9.03
C ARG A 286 0.77 20.67 -9.94
N ASN A 287 2.05 20.56 -9.60
CA ASN A 287 3.13 21.09 -10.41
C ASN A 287 3.28 20.32 -11.71
N PHE A 288 3.08 18.99 -11.69
CA PHE A 288 3.12 18.12 -12.84
C PHE A 288 1.97 18.43 -13.82
N ASP A 289 0.76 18.55 -13.31
CA ASP A 289 -0.42 18.90 -14.09
C ASP A 289 -0.28 20.29 -14.74
N ALA A 290 0.24 21.27 -13.98
CA ALA A 290 0.49 22.62 -14.51
C ALA A 290 1.61 22.62 -15.57
N HIS A 291 2.62 21.79 -15.42
CA HIS A 291 3.74 21.68 -16.35
C HIS A 291 3.34 21.07 -17.70
N TRP A 292 2.48 20.04 -17.68
CA TRP A 292 2.03 19.35 -18.87
C TRP A 292 0.75 19.95 -19.48
N GLY A 293 -0.09 20.58 -18.68
CA GLY A 293 -1.36 21.17 -19.11
C GLY A 293 -2.28 20.12 -19.75
N LYS A 294 -2.53 20.28 -21.04
CA LYS A 294 -3.36 19.35 -21.83
C LYS A 294 -2.56 18.31 -22.61
N GLN A 295 -1.23 18.34 -22.50
CA GLN A 295 -0.35 17.41 -23.22
C GLN A 295 -0.21 16.12 -22.42
N ASP A 296 -0.11 15.01 -23.12
CA ASP A 296 0.23 13.73 -22.52
C ASP A 296 1.71 13.70 -22.08
N PRO A 297 2.06 13.19 -20.88
CA PRO A 297 3.40 13.34 -20.31
C PRO A 297 4.41 12.27 -20.77
N TRP A 298 4.06 11.40 -21.68
CA TRP A 298 4.98 10.35 -22.16
C TRP A 298 5.83 10.81 -23.34
N VAL A 299 7.10 11.02 -23.05
CA VAL A 299 8.09 11.53 -23.98
C VAL A 299 9.36 10.70 -23.96
N ASN A 300 10.13 10.77 -25.04
CA ASN A 300 11.47 10.20 -25.11
C ASN A 300 12.51 11.11 -24.39
N GLU A 301 13.77 10.69 -24.39
CA GLU A 301 14.87 11.44 -23.75
C GLU A 301 15.09 12.85 -24.35
N LYS A 302 14.61 13.09 -25.56
CA LYS A 302 14.64 14.39 -26.22
C LYS A 302 13.35 15.21 -26.01
N ASN A 303 12.55 14.84 -25.03
CA ASN A 303 11.23 15.45 -24.73
C ASN A 303 10.23 15.43 -25.90
N GLN A 304 10.38 14.50 -26.86
CA GLN A 304 9.45 14.36 -27.98
C GLN A 304 8.37 13.34 -27.61
N PRO A 305 7.08 13.59 -27.96
CA PRO A 305 5.98 12.65 -27.71
C PRO A 305 6.26 11.28 -28.32
N ILE A 306 5.90 10.22 -27.61
CA ILE A 306 6.04 8.83 -28.07
C ILE A 306 4.71 8.40 -28.71
N PRO A 307 4.65 8.28 -30.05
CA PRO A 307 3.44 7.83 -30.73
C PRO A 307 3.06 6.41 -30.30
N GLY A 308 1.76 6.17 -30.09
CA GLY A 308 1.26 4.83 -29.74
C GLY A 308 1.49 4.37 -28.30
N PHE A 309 2.11 5.19 -27.44
CA PHE A 309 2.38 4.81 -26.04
C PHE A 309 1.10 4.36 -25.30
N LEU A 310 0.05 5.18 -25.33
CA LEU A 310 -1.21 4.86 -24.66
C LEU A 310 -1.82 3.53 -25.19
N GLN A 311 -1.77 3.32 -26.50
CA GLN A 311 -2.28 2.08 -27.14
C GLN A 311 -1.47 0.84 -26.70
N GLU A 312 -0.15 1.00 -26.57
CA GLU A 312 0.71 -0.06 -26.07
C GLU A 312 0.34 -0.42 -24.61
N LYS A 313 0.17 0.58 -23.75
CA LYS A 313 -0.21 0.36 -22.35
C LYS A 313 -1.64 -0.19 -22.22
N LEU A 314 -2.55 0.24 -23.07
CA LEU A 314 -3.91 -0.30 -23.14
C LEU A 314 -3.91 -1.82 -23.38
N LYS A 315 -3.06 -2.29 -24.32
CA LYS A 315 -2.92 -3.74 -24.61
C LYS A 315 -2.42 -4.55 -23.42
N GLN A 316 -1.76 -3.93 -22.44
CA GLN A 316 -1.26 -4.58 -21.25
C GLN A 316 -2.33 -4.72 -20.16
N THR A 317 -3.44 -3.98 -20.24
CA THR A 317 -4.54 -4.03 -19.26
C THR A 317 -5.31 -5.34 -19.32
N ASP A 318 -5.84 -5.78 -18.19
CA ASP A 318 -6.65 -7.00 -18.11
C ASP A 318 -7.95 -6.85 -18.91
N ALA A 319 -8.55 -5.66 -18.93
CA ALA A 319 -9.73 -5.38 -19.72
C ALA A 319 -9.49 -5.64 -21.22
N TYR A 320 -8.38 -5.14 -21.78
CA TYR A 320 -8.02 -5.42 -23.17
C TYR A 320 -7.76 -6.90 -23.41
N LYS A 321 -6.96 -7.55 -22.54
CA LYS A 321 -6.66 -9.00 -22.67
C LYS A 321 -7.92 -9.87 -22.63
N MET A 322 -8.84 -9.60 -21.69
CA MET A 322 -10.10 -10.34 -21.56
C MET A 322 -10.99 -10.14 -22.79
N LEU A 323 -11.10 -8.90 -23.29
CA LEU A 323 -11.90 -8.61 -24.49
C LEU A 323 -11.28 -9.22 -25.74
N SER A 324 -9.96 -9.20 -25.89
CA SER A 324 -9.25 -9.84 -27.04
C SER A 324 -9.44 -11.38 -27.04
N VAL A 325 -9.51 -12.01 -25.88
CA VAL A 325 -9.87 -13.45 -25.78
C VAL A 325 -11.34 -13.67 -26.15
N ARG A 326 -12.23 -12.72 -25.82
CA ARG A 326 -13.67 -12.83 -26.11
C ARG A 326 -14.01 -12.55 -27.58
N TYR A 327 -13.25 -11.66 -28.23
CA TYR A 327 -13.42 -11.22 -29.61
C TYR A 327 -12.09 -11.34 -30.38
N PRO A 328 -11.59 -12.58 -30.62
CA PRO A 328 -10.24 -12.77 -31.18
C PRO A 328 -10.12 -12.28 -32.62
N ASP A 329 -11.19 -12.35 -33.40
CA ASP A 329 -11.23 -12.01 -34.81
C ASP A 329 -11.77 -10.58 -35.09
N ASP A 330 -12.11 -9.83 -34.02
CA ASP A 330 -12.69 -8.49 -34.13
C ASP A 330 -12.01 -7.47 -33.20
N PRO A 331 -10.78 -7.01 -33.54
CA PRO A 331 -10.09 -5.96 -32.78
C PRO A 331 -10.84 -4.62 -32.75
N GLN A 332 -11.68 -4.36 -33.78
CA GLN A 332 -12.47 -3.12 -33.84
C GLN A 332 -13.53 -3.11 -32.74
N LYS A 333 -14.19 -4.24 -32.54
CA LYS A 333 -15.17 -4.44 -31.45
C LYS A 333 -14.54 -4.28 -30.06
N VAL A 334 -13.32 -4.79 -29.86
CA VAL A 334 -12.56 -4.60 -28.63
C VAL A 334 -12.37 -3.11 -28.35
N MET A 335 -11.92 -2.35 -29.37
CA MET A 335 -11.70 -0.91 -29.23
C MET A 335 -12.99 -0.12 -29.07
N GLU A 336 -14.09 -0.51 -29.72
CA GLU A 336 -15.40 0.11 -29.53
C GLU A 336 -15.86 0.00 -28.07
N ILE A 337 -15.77 -1.21 -27.48
CA ILE A 337 -16.13 -1.44 -26.06
C ILE A 337 -15.25 -0.59 -25.13
N LEU A 338 -13.93 -0.58 -25.33
CA LEU A 338 -12.99 0.16 -24.49
C LEU A 338 -13.14 1.70 -24.63
N ASN A 339 -13.69 2.19 -25.73
CA ASN A 339 -14.00 3.62 -25.94
C ASN A 339 -15.42 4.00 -25.49
N THR A 340 -16.26 3.02 -25.09
CA THR A 340 -17.62 3.31 -24.62
C THR A 340 -17.56 3.87 -23.20
N PRO A 341 -18.11 5.07 -22.93
CA PRO A 341 -18.15 5.64 -21.57
C PRO A 341 -18.98 4.80 -20.61
N HIS A 342 -18.52 4.68 -19.38
CA HIS A 342 -19.20 4.03 -18.26
C HIS A 342 -18.81 4.70 -16.94
N LYS A 343 -19.53 4.41 -15.87
CA LYS A 343 -19.21 4.95 -14.55
C LYS A 343 -17.97 4.25 -13.99
N VAL A 344 -16.95 5.04 -13.67
CA VAL A 344 -15.68 4.56 -13.11
C VAL A 344 -15.36 5.30 -11.80
N LYS A 345 -14.73 4.57 -10.87
CA LYS A 345 -14.15 5.15 -9.66
C LYS A 345 -12.67 5.33 -9.88
N LEU A 346 -12.19 6.56 -9.74
CA LEU A 346 -10.82 6.93 -10.03
C LEU A 346 -10.18 7.58 -8.80
N PHE A 347 -8.86 7.46 -8.70
CA PHE A 347 -8.09 8.21 -7.72
C PHE A 347 -8.15 9.71 -8.00
N SER A 348 -8.21 10.52 -6.94
CA SER A 348 -8.07 11.97 -7.04
C SER A 348 -7.68 12.59 -5.70
N TYR A 349 -6.68 13.46 -5.70
CA TYR A 349 -6.29 14.22 -4.51
C TYR A 349 -7.39 15.17 -4.00
N ALA A 350 -8.33 15.56 -4.85
CA ALA A 350 -9.46 16.43 -4.50
C ALA A 350 -10.70 15.63 -4.05
N GLY A 351 -10.72 14.32 -4.26
CA GLY A 351 -11.86 13.46 -3.97
C GLY A 351 -11.99 13.12 -2.48
N GLN A 352 -13.20 12.79 -2.05
CA GLN A 352 -13.43 12.24 -0.73
C GLN A 352 -12.74 10.86 -0.64
N ASN A 353 -11.94 10.64 0.40
CA ASN A 353 -11.11 9.43 0.54
C ASN A 353 -10.24 9.16 -0.70
N LEU A 354 -9.71 10.21 -1.33
CA LEU A 354 -8.86 10.15 -2.52
C LEU A 354 -9.56 9.52 -3.75
N LYS A 355 -10.89 9.51 -3.82
CA LYS A 355 -11.65 8.91 -4.93
C LYS A 355 -12.72 9.85 -5.46
N ILE A 356 -12.96 9.76 -6.77
CA ILE A 356 -14.05 10.42 -7.49
C ILE A 356 -14.76 9.42 -8.40
N GLU A 357 -16.05 9.65 -8.64
CA GLU A 357 -16.80 8.91 -9.67
C GLU A 357 -16.96 9.82 -10.90
N ARG A 358 -16.67 9.27 -12.06
CA ARG A 358 -16.85 9.94 -13.37
C ARG A 358 -17.40 8.96 -14.39
N GLU A 359 -18.01 9.51 -15.43
CA GLU A 359 -18.37 8.76 -16.64
C GLU A 359 -17.25 8.96 -17.67
N MET A 360 -16.51 7.90 -17.95
CA MET A 360 -15.35 7.92 -18.85
C MET A 360 -15.21 6.58 -19.56
N SER A 361 -14.53 6.58 -20.70
CA SER A 361 -14.13 5.34 -21.37
C SER A 361 -12.96 4.68 -20.62
N SER A 362 -12.73 3.38 -20.85
CA SER A 362 -11.54 2.68 -20.31
C SER A 362 -10.24 3.29 -20.82
N VAL A 363 -10.21 3.76 -22.05
CA VAL A 363 -9.05 4.43 -22.65
C VAL A 363 -8.76 5.75 -21.96
N ASP A 364 -9.80 6.58 -21.72
CA ASP A 364 -9.63 7.86 -21.03
C ASP A 364 -9.30 7.69 -19.55
N SER A 365 -9.87 6.65 -18.93
CA SER A 365 -9.53 6.28 -17.53
C SER A 365 -8.05 5.90 -17.42
N LEU A 366 -7.53 5.07 -18.33
CA LEU A 366 -6.11 4.73 -18.37
C LEU A 366 -5.24 5.97 -18.59
N ARG A 367 -5.60 6.83 -19.55
CA ARG A 367 -4.88 8.09 -19.78
C ARG A 367 -4.84 8.94 -18.52
N TYR A 368 -5.97 9.10 -17.84
CA TYR A 368 -6.07 9.86 -16.59
C TYR A 368 -5.17 9.28 -15.50
N MET A 369 -5.17 7.95 -15.32
CA MET A 369 -4.38 7.29 -14.28
C MET A 369 -2.86 7.37 -14.55
N LEU A 370 -2.44 7.31 -15.82
CA LEU A 370 -1.03 7.46 -16.23
C LEU A 370 -0.44 8.87 -16.00
N HIS A 371 -1.27 9.86 -15.70
CA HIS A 371 -0.81 11.21 -15.34
C HIS A 371 -0.37 11.34 -13.87
N PHE A 372 -0.57 10.34 -13.04
CA PHE A 372 -0.18 10.43 -11.63
C PHE A 372 1.31 10.13 -11.41
N MET A 373 1.89 10.91 -10.51
CA MET A 373 3.24 10.69 -10.01
C MET A 373 3.17 9.80 -8.76
N HIS A 374 4.15 8.92 -8.63
CA HIS A 374 4.28 7.91 -7.58
C HIS A 374 5.42 8.23 -6.64
N ALA A 375 5.41 7.64 -5.45
CA ALA A 375 6.49 7.81 -4.49
C ALA A 375 6.67 6.58 -3.60
N GLY A 376 7.88 6.38 -3.12
CA GLY A 376 8.21 5.44 -2.05
C GLY A 376 8.92 6.15 -0.91
N PHE A 377 8.70 5.73 0.33
CA PHE A 377 9.40 6.26 1.50
C PHE A 377 9.66 5.16 2.53
N VAL A 378 10.87 5.16 3.08
CA VAL A 378 11.24 4.30 4.21
C VAL A 378 12.14 5.05 5.17
N ALA A 379 11.95 4.79 6.48
CA ALA A 379 12.83 5.32 7.54
C ALA A 379 13.20 4.20 8.50
N MET A 380 14.47 4.20 8.96
CA MET A 380 15.00 3.18 9.88
C MET A 380 15.97 3.76 10.90
N GLU A 381 16.09 3.08 12.03
CA GLU A 381 17.11 3.36 13.04
C GLU A 381 18.44 2.71 12.67
N PRO A 382 19.53 3.49 12.53
CA PRO A 382 20.80 2.96 12.05
C PRO A 382 21.44 1.95 13.01
N GLN A 383 21.26 2.10 14.33
CA GLN A 383 21.88 1.23 15.33
C GLN A 383 21.22 -0.14 15.44
N THR A 384 19.94 -0.24 15.10
CA THR A 384 19.16 -1.48 15.24
C THR A 384 18.79 -2.11 13.89
N GLY A 385 18.81 -1.33 12.81
CA GLY A 385 18.28 -1.73 11.51
C GLY A 385 16.75 -1.77 11.44
N GLU A 386 16.07 -1.38 12.52
CA GLU A 386 14.62 -1.43 12.60
C GLU A 386 13.95 -0.42 11.67
N VAL A 387 13.09 -0.88 10.79
CA VAL A 387 12.26 -0.04 9.93
C VAL A 387 11.15 0.60 10.78
N LYS A 388 11.15 1.92 10.89
CA LYS A 388 10.20 2.68 11.72
C LYS A 388 9.01 3.25 10.96
N ALA A 389 9.15 3.44 9.64
CA ALA A 389 8.07 3.85 8.75
C ALA A 389 8.32 3.30 7.34
N TYR A 390 7.24 2.95 6.64
CA TYR A 390 7.29 2.32 5.32
C TYR A 390 6.05 2.68 4.50
N VAL A 391 6.21 3.38 3.41
CA VAL A 391 5.11 3.81 2.53
C VAL A 391 5.49 3.51 1.08
N GLY A 392 4.81 2.54 0.47
CA GLY A 392 5.14 2.09 -0.89
C GLY A 392 4.58 2.98 -1.99
N ASP A 393 3.45 3.66 -1.73
CA ASP A 393 2.86 4.71 -2.58
C ASP A 393 1.76 5.46 -1.80
N VAL A 394 1.09 6.40 -2.44
CA VAL A 394 0.10 7.33 -1.83
C VAL A 394 -1.20 6.63 -1.43
N ASP A 395 -1.67 5.64 -2.20
CA ASP A 395 -2.91 4.90 -1.94
C ASP A 395 -2.82 3.44 -2.39
N PHE A 396 -2.73 2.54 -1.43
CA PHE A 396 -2.65 1.09 -1.66
C PHE A 396 -3.88 0.52 -2.39
N ASN A 397 -5.05 1.09 -2.16
CA ASN A 397 -6.28 0.60 -2.79
C ASN A 397 -6.34 0.90 -4.29
N THR A 398 -5.56 1.86 -4.75
CA THR A 398 -5.45 2.23 -6.16
C THR A 398 -4.23 1.59 -6.81
N TRP A 399 -3.07 1.68 -6.17
CA TRP A 399 -1.80 1.17 -6.67
C TRP A 399 -1.16 0.23 -5.65
N GLN A 400 -1.10 -1.05 -5.99
CA GLN A 400 -0.47 -2.07 -5.13
C GLN A 400 1.03 -2.24 -5.41
N HIS A 401 1.55 -1.54 -6.42
CA HIS A 401 2.98 -1.54 -6.71
C HIS A 401 3.74 -0.84 -5.57
N ASP A 402 4.78 -1.51 -5.07
CA ASP A 402 5.54 -1.05 -3.92
C ASP A 402 6.87 -0.43 -4.36
N ASN A 403 6.93 0.90 -4.40
CA ASN A 403 8.11 1.64 -4.83
C ASN A 403 9.29 1.59 -3.82
N VAL A 404 9.11 1.08 -2.61
CA VAL A 404 10.22 0.80 -1.70
C VAL A 404 10.97 -0.46 -2.12
N ARG A 405 10.24 -1.43 -2.70
CA ARG A 405 10.77 -2.72 -3.17
C ARG A 405 11.05 -2.76 -4.67
N ALA A 406 10.50 -1.84 -5.43
CA ALA A 406 10.82 -1.67 -6.84
C ALA A 406 12.26 -1.15 -7.00
N THR A 407 12.89 -1.47 -8.12
CA THR A 407 14.21 -0.97 -8.45
C THR A 407 14.10 0.26 -9.35
N HIS A 408 14.88 1.29 -9.02
CA HIS A 408 14.92 2.54 -9.76
C HIS A 408 16.37 3.04 -9.85
N GLN A 409 16.68 3.88 -10.84
CA GLN A 409 18.01 4.49 -10.97
C GLN A 409 18.27 5.50 -9.85
N PRO A 410 19.25 5.27 -8.95
CA PRO A 410 19.51 6.13 -7.79
C PRO A 410 20.11 7.48 -8.16
N GLY A 411 20.63 7.63 -9.37
CA GLY A 411 21.30 8.85 -9.78
C GLY A 411 22.43 9.23 -8.80
N SER A 412 22.53 10.50 -8.49
CA SER A 412 23.62 11.02 -7.64
C SER A 412 23.59 10.55 -6.18
N THR A 413 22.56 9.82 -5.70
CA THR A 413 22.63 9.19 -4.37
C THR A 413 23.64 8.03 -4.36
N PHE A 414 23.95 7.43 -5.51
CA PHE A 414 24.96 6.40 -5.65
C PHE A 414 26.40 6.91 -5.36
N LYS A 415 26.64 8.24 -5.44
CA LYS A 415 27.93 8.85 -5.10
C LYS A 415 28.40 8.54 -3.68
N LEU A 416 27.49 8.18 -2.77
CA LEU A 416 27.84 7.68 -1.44
C LEU A 416 28.93 6.61 -1.53
N PHE A 417 28.76 5.62 -2.39
CA PHE A 417 29.66 4.45 -2.48
C PHE A 417 31.01 4.83 -3.08
N VAL A 418 31.03 5.74 -4.05
CA VAL A 418 32.26 6.27 -4.66
C VAL A 418 33.12 6.96 -3.62
N TYR A 419 32.50 7.89 -2.86
CA TYR A 419 33.23 8.67 -1.85
C TYR A 419 33.56 7.81 -0.61
N ALA A 420 32.70 6.88 -0.21
CA ALA A 420 33.03 5.93 0.86
C ALA A 420 34.23 5.06 0.48
N THR A 421 34.33 4.60 -0.78
CA THR A 421 35.49 3.86 -1.28
C THR A 421 36.74 4.73 -1.25
N ALA A 422 36.63 6.01 -1.61
CA ALA A 422 37.75 6.96 -1.52
C ALA A 422 38.22 7.14 -0.07
N MET A 423 37.33 7.34 0.90
CA MET A 423 37.69 7.43 2.31
C MET A 423 38.40 6.16 2.80
N LYS A 424 37.93 4.97 2.41
CA LYS A 424 38.60 3.68 2.70
C LYS A 424 40.03 3.60 2.12
N GLN A 425 40.31 4.30 1.03
CA GLN A 425 41.63 4.36 0.38
C GLN A 425 42.45 5.55 0.85
N GLY A 426 42.09 6.24 1.92
CA GLY A 426 42.80 7.30 2.56
C GLY A 426 42.67 8.68 1.91
N TRP A 427 41.66 8.88 1.06
CA TRP A 427 41.27 10.21 0.62
C TRP A 427 40.57 10.97 1.75
N LEU A 428 40.68 12.29 1.73
CA LEU A 428 40.13 13.19 2.75
C LEU A 428 39.07 14.13 2.15
N PRO A 429 38.09 14.61 2.93
CA PRO A 429 37.15 15.63 2.49
C PRO A 429 37.79 16.88 1.89
N SER A 430 38.96 17.28 2.43
CA SER A 430 39.74 18.47 2.01
C SER A 430 40.56 18.24 0.72
N ASP A 431 40.72 17.00 0.24
CA ASP A 431 41.51 16.72 -0.94
C ASP A 431 40.93 17.38 -2.21
N ALA A 432 41.78 18.16 -2.90
CA ALA A 432 41.47 18.91 -4.11
C ALA A 432 42.36 18.49 -5.30
N ARG A 433 42.50 17.18 -5.52
CA ARG A 433 43.39 16.64 -6.57
C ARG A 433 42.69 16.52 -7.92
N LEU A 434 41.40 16.49 -7.96
CA LEU A 434 40.61 16.27 -9.19
C LEU A 434 40.11 17.58 -9.76
N LYS A 435 40.35 17.79 -11.05
CA LYS A 435 39.92 19.00 -11.76
C LYS A 435 38.52 18.80 -12.36
N ASP A 436 37.68 19.79 -12.19
CA ASP A 436 36.35 19.83 -12.81
C ASP A 436 36.48 20.38 -14.24
N ASP A 437 36.76 19.51 -15.18
CA ASP A 437 36.88 19.82 -16.60
C ASP A 437 36.27 18.70 -17.46
N TYR A 438 36.30 18.90 -18.77
CA TYR A 438 35.80 17.98 -19.76
C TYR A 438 36.43 16.60 -19.63
N ILE A 439 35.59 15.57 -19.72
CA ILE A 439 35.99 14.17 -19.70
C ILE A 439 35.31 13.41 -20.84
N GLN A 440 36.05 12.52 -21.50
CA GLN A 440 35.56 11.66 -22.55
C GLN A 440 36.09 10.23 -22.33
N MET A 441 35.19 9.27 -22.46
CA MET A 441 35.50 7.85 -22.30
C MET A 441 35.00 7.04 -23.48
N ASN A 442 35.80 6.11 -23.97
CA ASN A 442 35.33 5.11 -24.93
C ASN A 442 34.55 4.04 -24.15
N VAL A 443 33.32 3.80 -24.56
CA VAL A 443 32.42 2.80 -23.96
C VAL A 443 31.83 1.92 -25.05
N VAL A 444 31.16 0.86 -24.65
CA VAL A 444 30.34 0.04 -25.54
C VAL A 444 28.88 0.34 -25.22
N ASP A 445 28.07 0.65 -26.22
CA ASP A 445 26.65 0.91 -26.06
C ASP A 445 25.87 -0.39 -25.78
N GLU A 446 24.59 -0.26 -25.49
CA GLU A 446 23.70 -1.39 -25.21
C GLU A 446 23.58 -2.42 -26.36
N ASN A 447 23.97 -2.02 -27.58
CA ASN A 447 23.98 -2.87 -28.78
C ASN A 447 25.36 -3.50 -29.04
N GLY A 448 26.33 -3.33 -28.12
CA GLY A 448 27.68 -3.85 -28.26
C GLY A 448 28.56 -3.03 -29.19
N LYS A 449 28.15 -1.80 -29.60
CA LYS A 449 28.95 -0.96 -30.51
C LYS A 449 29.85 0.01 -29.75
N PRO A 450 31.05 0.29 -30.24
CA PRO A 450 31.90 1.34 -29.70
C PRO A 450 31.17 2.70 -29.72
N SER A 451 31.15 3.38 -28.60
CA SER A 451 30.53 4.70 -28.42
C SER A 451 31.41 5.58 -27.55
N VAL A 452 31.14 6.86 -27.53
CA VAL A 452 31.89 7.84 -26.72
C VAL A 452 30.96 8.46 -25.72
N TRP A 453 31.22 8.23 -24.45
CA TRP A 453 30.45 8.82 -23.35
C TRP A 453 31.12 10.08 -22.80
N ARG A 454 30.34 11.14 -22.63
CA ARG A 454 30.78 12.47 -22.18
C ARG A 454 29.91 12.92 -21.02
N PRO A 455 30.27 12.64 -19.77
CA PRO A 455 29.50 13.11 -18.62
C PRO A 455 29.61 14.62 -18.45
N HIS A 456 28.47 15.25 -18.16
CA HIS A 456 28.36 16.68 -17.90
C HIS A 456 27.88 16.93 -16.47
N ASN A 457 28.22 18.10 -15.91
CA ASN A 457 27.64 18.57 -14.65
C ASN A 457 26.17 18.96 -14.89
N ALA A 458 25.34 18.94 -13.84
CA ALA A 458 23.91 19.23 -13.94
C ALA A 458 23.58 20.67 -14.45
N ASN A 459 24.52 21.59 -14.30
CA ASN A 459 24.42 22.97 -14.78
C ASN A 459 25.08 23.15 -16.19
N GLY A 460 25.51 22.07 -16.84
CA GLY A 460 26.17 22.10 -18.16
C GLY A 460 27.55 22.79 -18.18
N ARG A 461 28.15 23.13 -17.04
CA ARG A 461 29.38 23.96 -16.97
C ARG A 461 30.49 23.21 -16.23
N PHE A 462 31.73 23.55 -16.58
CA PHE A 462 32.94 23.12 -15.90
C PHE A 462 33.62 24.33 -15.27
N SER A 463 34.10 24.19 -14.01
CA SER A 463 34.79 25.28 -13.35
C SER A 463 36.26 25.45 -13.79
N GLY A 464 36.86 24.39 -14.37
CA GLY A 464 38.27 24.34 -14.68
C GLY A 464 39.22 24.31 -13.45
N ALA A 465 38.66 24.24 -12.25
CA ALA A 465 39.39 24.25 -10.98
C ALA A 465 39.56 22.84 -10.38
N ASN A 466 40.58 22.67 -9.56
CA ASN A 466 40.66 21.55 -8.64
C ASN A 466 39.68 21.77 -7.49
N ILE A 467 38.75 20.84 -7.30
CA ILE A 467 37.66 20.98 -6.32
C ILE A 467 37.88 20.02 -5.15
N PRO A 468 37.83 20.51 -3.88
CA PRO A 468 37.82 19.63 -2.72
C PRO A 468 36.67 18.63 -2.75
N LEU A 469 36.91 17.38 -2.30
CA LEU A 469 35.91 16.32 -2.30
C LEU A 469 34.64 16.73 -1.51
N ARG A 470 34.82 17.50 -0.41
CA ARG A 470 33.70 18.05 0.35
C ARG A 470 32.74 18.88 -0.51
N ALA A 471 33.28 19.85 -1.23
CA ALA A 471 32.49 20.72 -2.10
C ALA A 471 31.90 19.95 -3.30
N ALA A 472 32.71 19.05 -3.90
CA ALA A 472 32.29 18.23 -5.02
C ALA A 472 31.10 17.30 -4.65
N PHE A 473 31.11 16.72 -3.46
CA PHE A 473 29.99 15.93 -2.95
C PHE A 473 28.76 16.79 -2.63
N ALA A 474 28.97 17.92 -1.92
CA ALA A 474 27.90 18.83 -1.51
C ALA A 474 27.12 19.40 -2.71
N GLN A 475 27.84 19.83 -3.76
CA GLN A 475 27.30 20.37 -5.00
C GLN A 475 26.96 19.30 -6.03
N SER A 476 27.26 18.02 -5.71
CA SER A 476 26.96 16.87 -6.54
C SER A 476 27.62 16.91 -7.94
N ILE A 477 28.88 17.36 -8.05
CA ILE A 477 29.62 17.53 -9.30
C ILE A 477 29.84 16.16 -9.96
N ASN A 478 29.38 16.02 -11.22
CA ASN A 478 29.42 14.74 -11.92
C ASN A 478 30.83 14.37 -12.40
N THR A 479 31.54 15.32 -12.97
CA THR A 479 32.90 15.10 -13.49
C THR A 479 33.86 14.61 -12.40
N ILE A 480 33.80 15.23 -11.21
CA ILE A 480 34.60 14.80 -10.06
C ILE A 480 34.20 13.40 -9.60
N ALA A 481 32.91 13.09 -9.53
CA ALA A 481 32.45 11.75 -9.12
C ALA A 481 32.91 10.65 -10.09
N VAL A 482 32.85 10.91 -11.40
CA VAL A 482 33.33 9.97 -12.42
C VAL A 482 34.84 9.77 -12.32
N LYS A 483 35.61 10.86 -12.25
CA LYS A 483 37.07 10.78 -12.08
C LYS A 483 37.47 10.05 -10.82
N LEU A 484 36.85 10.40 -9.69
CA LEU A 484 37.08 9.72 -8.41
C LEU A 484 36.76 8.21 -8.51
N GLY A 485 35.64 7.87 -9.15
CA GLY A 485 35.27 6.46 -9.37
C GLY A 485 36.29 5.69 -10.20
N GLN A 486 36.92 6.34 -11.19
CA GLN A 486 38.04 5.74 -11.95
C GLN A 486 39.32 5.58 -11.10
N GLU A 487 39.69 6.60 -10.33
CA GLU A 487 40.85 6.59 -9.43
C GLU A 487 40.75 5.49 -8.38
N VAL A 488 39.62 5.34 -7.72
CA VAL A 488 39.43 4.31 -6.69
C VAL A 488 39.10 2.93 -7.25
N GLY A 489 38.73 2.85 -8.53
CA GLY A 489 38.38 1.64 -9.27
C GLY A 489 36.93 1.23 -9.12
N ILE A 490 36.19 1.11 -10.24
CA ILE A 490 34.78 0.72 -10.27
C ILE A 490 34.50 -0.59 -9.54
N PRO A 491 35.33 -1.67 -9.69
CA PRO A 491 35.13 -2.90 -8.91
C PRO A 491 35.18 -2.69 -7.40
N ASN A 492 36.01 -1.76 -6.88
CA ASN A 492 36.10 -1.43 -5.47
C ASN A 492 34.84 -0.67 -5.01
N VAL A 493 34.29 0.19 -5.87
CA VAL A 493 33.01 0.88 -5.61
C VAL A 493 31.87 -0.14 -5.51
N ILE A 494 31.82 -1.11 -6.43
CA ILE A 494 30.82 -2.20 -6.41
C ILE A 494 30.94 -2.99 -5.10
N LYS A 495 32.18 -3.39 -4.74
CA LYS A 495 32.42 -4.11 -3.50
C LYS A 495 31.98 -3.31 -2.26
N THR A 496 32.30 -2.03 -2.20
CA THR A 496 31.88 -1.16 -1.09
C THR A 496 30.35 -1.06 -1.01
N ALA A 497 29.66 -0.91 -2.15
CA ALA A 497 28.20 -0.89 -2.20
C ALA A 497 27.60 -2.21 -1.70
N GLN A 498 28.13 -3.35 -2.10
CA GLN A 498 27.71 -4.68 -1.65
C GLN A 498 27.99 -4.88 -0.14
N ASP A 499 29.16 -4.48 0.33
CA ASP A 499 29.51 -4.50 1.76
C ASP A 499 28.53 -3.63 2.56
N MET A 500 28.08 -2.50 2.03
CA MET A 500 27.09 -1.61 2.63
C MET A 500 25.62 -2.04 2.41
N GLY A 501 25.37 -3.21 1.81
CA GLY A 501 24.05 -3.84 1.78
C GLY A 501 23.31 -3.81 0.46
N ILE A 502 23.88 -3.28 -0.61
CA ILE A 502 23.29 -3.35 -1.95
C ILE A 502 23.38 -4.80 -2.48
N LYS A 503 22.23 -5.38 -2.79
CA LYS A 503 22.09 -6.73 -3.39
C LYS A 503 21.69 -6.65 -4.86
N SER A 504 21.14 -5.50 -5.27
CA SER A 504 20.80 -5.20 -6.65
C SER A 504 22.03 -5.37 -7.53
N LYS A 505 21.83 -5.83 -8.78
CA LYS A 505 22.91 -6.03 -9.74
C LYS A 505 23.52 -4.69 -10.15
N LEU A 506 24.79 -4.52 -9.92
CA LEU A 506 25.56 -3.34 -10.33
C LEU A 506 26.38 -3.64 -11.58
N ASN A 507 26.34 -2.77 -12.57
CA ASN A 507 27.09 -2.90 -13.81
C ASN A 507 28.50 -2.29 -13.62
N ASP A 508 29.53 -3.04 -13.98
CA ASP A 508 30.91 -2.54 -14.02
C ASP A 508 31.08 -1.66 -15.27
N ALA A 509 30.72 -0.39 -15.11
CA ALA A 509 30.70 0.59 -16.19
C ALA A 509 31.19 1.95 -15.68
N PRO A 510 31.84 2.77 -16.53
CA PRO A 510 32.26 4.12 -16.17
C PRO A 510 31.15 5.06 -15.68
N SER A 511 29.90 4.77 -16.04
CA SER A 511 28.71 5.52 -15.63
C SER A 511 28.16 5.15 -14.24
N LEU A 512 28.64 4.06 -13.63
CA LEU A 512 28.19 3.63 -12.30
C LEU A 512 28.30 4.71 -11.21
N PRO A 513 29.38 5.54 -11.16
CA PRO A 513 29.48 6.64 -10.19
C PRO A 513 28.33 7.66 -10.23
N LEU A 514 27.60 7.73 -11.33
CA LEU A 514 26.42 8.58 -11.50
C LEU A 514 25.10 7.85 -11.22
N GLY A 515 25.15 6.58 -10.78
CA GLY A 515 23.99 5.79 -10.42
C GLY A 515 23.21 5.24 -11.61
N ALA A 516 23.93 4.70 -12.62
CA ALA A 516 23.32 4.13 -13.82
C ALA A 516 22.72 2.73 -13.62
N SER A 517 22.95 2.07 -12.48
CA SER A 517 22.36 0.75 -12.14
C SER A 517 21.18 0.94 -11.19
N ASP A 518 20.10 0.20 -11.42
CA ASP A 518 18.89 0.26 -10.59
C ASP A 518 19.11 -0.39 -9.22
N VAL A 519 18.58 0.23 -8.16
CA VAL A 519 18.65 -0.27 -6.78
C VAL A 519 17.31 -0.12 -6.06
N HIS A 520 17.10 -0.91 -5.00
CA HIS A 520 15.93 -0.77 -4.14
C HIS A 520 16.11 0.39 -3.14
N LEU A 521 15.02 1.10 -2.84
CA LEU A 521 15.05 2.20 -1.86
C LEU A 521 15.49 1.69 -0.47
N MET A 522 15.01 0.55 -0.04
CA MET A 522 15.37 -0.07 1.25
C MET A 522 16.88 -0.35 1.35
N GLU A 523 17.49 -0.90 0.31
CA GLU A 523 18.92 -1.19 0.27
C GLU A 523 19.74 0.09 0.37
N LEU A 524 19.35 1.12 -0.38
CA LEU A 524 20.03 2.41 -0.39
C LEU A 524 19.97 3.08 0.97
N VAL A 525 18.79 3.11 1.62
CA VAL A 525 18.62 3.67 2.96
C VAL A 525 19.43 2.89 4.00
N GLY A 526 19.48 1.56 3.90
CA GLY A 526 20.32 0.70 4.75
C GLY A 526 21.81 1.02 4.62
N ALA A 527 22.26 1.30 3.38
CA ALA A 527 23.66 1.72 3.14
C ALA A 527 23.97 3.08 3.78
N TYR A 528 23.08 4.06 3.65
CA TYR A 528 23.22 5.36 4.31
C TYR A 528 23.14 5.24 5.84
N ALA A 529 22.38 4.29 6.36
CA ALA A 529 22.31 4.01 7.79
C ALA A 529 23.64 3.54 8.35
N SER A 530 24.46 2.79 7.58
CA SER A 530 25.81 2.40 8.04
C SER A 530 26.73 3.60 8.25
N VAL A 531 26.58 4.65 7.45
CA VAL A 531 27.33 5.91 7.65
C VAL A 531 26.86 6.61 8.92
N ALA A 532 25.56 6.69 9.16
CA ALA A 532 25.02 7.28 10.39
C ALA A 532 25.43 6.48 11.64
N ASN A 533 25.66 5.18 11.52
CA ASN A 533 26.06 4.25 12.57
C ASN A 533 27.57 4.00 12.62
N TYR A 534 28.37 5.01 12.31
CA TYR A 534 29.84 4.96 12.42
C TYR A 534 30.49 3.79 11.66
N GLY A 535 29.94 3.45 10.50
CA GLY A 535 30.50 2.42 9.63
C GLY A 535 30.01 1.00 9.91
N GLU A 536 29.10 0.82 10.85
CA GLU A 536 28.46 -0.47 11.08
C GLU A 536 27.15 -0.58 10.28
N TYR A 537 27.14 -1.46 9.30
CA TYR A 537 25.93 -1.85 8.61
C TYR A 537 25.13 -2.83 9.45
N VAL A 538 23.87 -2.49 9.70
CA VAL A 538 22.90 -3.38 10.33
C VAL A 538 21.83 -3.72 9.30
N LYS A 539 21.58 -5.03 9.11
CA LYS A 539 20.58 -5.49 8.13
C LYS A 539 19.19 -4.94 8.50
N PRO A 540 18.49 -4.30 7.55
CA PRO A 540 17.13 -3.84 7.77
C PRO A 540 16.22 -4.96 8.25
N THR A 541 15.43 -4.69 9.28
CA THR A 541 14.54 -5.65 9.94
C THR A 541 13.13 -5.05 10.04
N MET A 542 12.11 -5.82 9.63
CA MET A 542 10.70 -5.44 9.71
C MET A 542 9.94 -6.25 10.77
N ILE A 543 10.35 -7.49 11.03
CA ILE A 543 9.71 -8.41 11.97
C ILE A 543 10.63 -8.64 13.15
N THR A 544 10.15 -8.41 14.38
CA THR A 544 10.92 -8.71 15.60
C THR A 544 10.64 -10.11 16.10
N ARG A 545 9.37 -10.55 16.08
CA ARG A 545 8.95 -11.83 16.63
C ARG A 545 7.65 -12.31 15.99
N ILE A 546 7.51 -13.62 15.81
CA ILE A 546 6.27 -14.28 15.41
C ILE A 546 5.91 -15.32 16.47
N VAL A 547 4.65 -15.31 16.90
CA VAL A 547 4.08 -16.22 17.86
C VAL A 547 2.92 -16.97 17.19
N ASP A 548 2.86 -18.28 17.34
CA ASP A 548 1.75 -19.08 16.82
C ASP A 548 0.48 -18.93 17.69
N ARG A 549 -0.59 -19.63 17.29
CA ARG A 549 -1.88 -19.56 17.99
C ARG A 549 -1.86 -20.20 19.38
N GLU A 550 -0.91 -21.09 19.64
CA GLU A 550 -0.66 -21.75 20.91
C GLU A 550 0.18 -20.90 21.86
N GLY A 551 0.67 -19.74 21.41
CA GLY A 551 1.50 -18.83 22.20
C GLY A 551 2.99 -19.14 22.16
N LYS A 552 3.43 -20.06 21.31
CA LYS A 552 4.84 -20.41 21.13
C LYS A 552 5.52 -19.41 20.19
N VAL A 553 6.72 -18.96 20.55
CA VAL A 553 7.57 -18.17 19.65
C VAL A 553 8.12 -19.09 18.57
N VAL A 554 7.77 -18.83 17.32
CA VAL A 554 8.20 -19.59 16.14
C VAL A 554 9.29 -18.86 15.33
N TYR A 555 9.45 -17.56 15.55
CA TYR A 555 10.51 -16.74 14.97
C TYR A 555 10.88 -15.61 15.92
N GLU A 556 12.16 -15.32 16.03
CA GLU A 556 12.72 -14.15 16.70
C GLU A 556 13.88 -13.61 15.88
N ALA A 557 13.84 -12.30 15.56
CA ALA A 557 14.85 -11.67 14.73
C ALA A 557 16.21 -11.63 15.43
N ARG A 558 17.27 -11.91 14.67
CA ARG A 558 18.65 -11.74 15.11
C ARG A 558 19.26 -10.54 14.41
N LYS A 559 19.92 -9.68 15.17
CA LYS A 559 20.63 -8.52 14.62
C LYS A 559 21.87 -9.01 13.88
N GLU A 560 21.91 -8.77 12.57
CA GLU A 560 23.08 -9.05 11.72
C GLU A 560 23.85 -7.74 11.53
N VAL A 561 25.09 -7.70 12.03
CA VAL A 561 25.94 -6.50 12.00
C VAL A 561 27.26 -6.84 11.28
N ARG A 562 27.76 -5.89 10.51
CA ARG A 562 29.12 -5.95 9.93
C ARG A 562 29.74 -4.56 9.83
N THR A 563 31.02 -4.44 10.11
CA THR A 563 31.79 -3.21 9.93
C THR A 563 32.14 -3.05 8.44
N VAL A 564 31.74 -1.92 7.86
CA VAL A 564 31.95 -1.62 6.43
C VAL A 564 32.85 -0.40 6.21
N LEU A 565 32.89 0.50 7.20
CA LEU A 565 33.78 1.65 7.30
C LEU A 565 34.33 1.73 8.73
N SER A 566 35.51 2.32 8.91
CA SER A 566 35.93 2.73 10.24
C SER A 566 35.15 3.94 10.75
N ASP A 567 35.14 4.18 12.07
CA ASP A 567 34.52 5.36 12.69
C ASP A 567 34.93 6.67 12.01
N LYS A 568 36.22 6.80 11.69
CA LYS A 568 36.81 7.98 11.07
C LYS A 568 36.32 8.16 9.62
N GLU A 569 36.32 7.11 8.82
CA GLU A 569 35.81 7.10 7.44
C GLU A 569 34.29 7.44 7.41
N ALA A 570 33.54 6.84 8.31
CA ALA A 570 32.11 7.11 8.43
C ALA A 570 31.85 8.57 8.85
N PHE A 571 32.65 9.12 9.76
CA PHE A 571 32.54 10.53 10.18
C PHE A 571 32.90 11.48 9.04
N TYR A 572 33.88 11.15 8.20
CA TYR A 572 34.14 11.91 6.99
C TYR A 572 32.92 11.92 6.06
N MET A 573 32.29 10.77 5.85
CA MET A 573 31.08 10.70 5.06
C MET A 573 29.89 11.47 5.69
N GLN A 574 29.73 11.46 7.03
CA GLN A 574 28.77 12.29 7.75
C GLN A 574 29.00 13.78 7.48
N THR A 575 30.28 14.19 7.47
CA THR A 575 30.69 15.58 7.15
C THR A 575 30.34 15.96 5.71
N LEU A 576 30.58 15.06 4.73
CA LEU A 576 30.22 15.28 3.33
C LEU A 576 28.69 15.43 3.16
N LEU A 577 27.90 14.59 3.83
CA LEU A 577 26.44 14.66 3.81
C LEU A 577 25.93 15.96 4.46
N GLY A 578 26.53 16.37 5.57
CA GLY A 578 26.26 17.64 6.25
C GLY A 578 26.59 18.87 5.40
N ALA A 579 27.68 18.82 4.64
CA ALA A 579 28.08 19.87 3.70
C ALA A 579 27.01 20.15 2.64
N GLY A 580 26.25 19.14 2.22
CA GLY A 580 25.11 19.31 1.32
C GLY A 580 24.03 20.24 1.85
N MET A 581 23.93 20.42 3.18
CA MET A 581 22.98 21.35 3.84
C MET A 581 23.60 22.71 4.14
N THR A 582 24.90 22.79 4.43
CA THR A 582 25.55 23.99 4.98
C THR A 582 26.41 24.76 3.99
N ASP A 583 26.99 24.07 2.99
CA ASP A 583 27.94 24.70 2.10
C ASP A 583 27.23 25.36 0.90
N ALA A 584 27.82 26.40 0.34
CA ALA A 584 27.29 27.12 -0.81
C ALA A 584 27.09 26.18 -2.01
N GLY A 585 25.94 26.24 -2.67
CA GLY A 585 25.58 25.35 -3.78
C GLY A 585 25.23 23.91 -3.36
N GLY A 586 25.16 23.61 -2.07
CA GLY A 586 24.76 22.30 -1.56
C GLY A 586 23.33 21.94 -1.98
N THR A 587 23.13 20.72 -2.44
CA THR A 587 21.85 20.28 -3.04
C THR A 587 20.76 19.96 -2.01
N SER A 588 21.09 19.89 -0.72
CA SER A 588 20.19 19.54 0.38
C SER A 588 19.86 20.72 1.30
N GLN A 589 20.25 21.96 0.94
CA GLN A 589 20.06 23.16 1.77
C GLN A 589 18.61 23.38 2.20
N ALA A 590 17.64 23.02 1.35
CA ALA A 590 16.22 23.17 1.66
C ALA A 590 15.83 22.46 2.96
N LEU A 591 16.49 21.35 3.33
CA LEU A 591 16.19 20.59 4.55
C LEU A 591 16.47 21.44 5.82
N ALA A 592 17.47 22.32 5.79
CA ALA A 592 17.81 23.24 6.88
C ALA A 592 16.88 24.46 6.99
N SER A 593 15.79 24.50 6.21
CA SER A 593 14.80 25.56 6.30
C SER A 593 13.85 25.38 7.49
N GLN A 594 13.18 26.48 7.89
CA GLN A 594 12.16 26.45 8.96
C GLN A 594 10.92 25.60 8.56
N ASN A 595 10.73 25.36 7.27
CA ASN A 595 9.64 24.49 6.80
C ASN A 595 9.85 23.04 7.19
N TYR A 596 11.10 22.63 7.45
CA TYR A 596 11.49 21.27 7.81
C TYR A 596 12.18 21.21 9.17
N ILE A 597 13.49 20.93 9.21
CA ILE A 597 14.21 20.72 10.48
C ILE A 597 15.02 21.92 10.97
N GLY A 598 14.95 23.05 10.27
CA GLY A 598 15.84 24.21 10.51
C GLY A 598 15.84 24.71 11.94
N GLN A 599 14.68 24.74 12.62
CA GLN A 599 14.61 25.21 14.02
C GLN A 599 15.47 24.37 15.00
N TRP A 600 15.60 23.07 14.77
CA TRP A 600 16.42 22.17 15.60
C TRP A 600 17.87 22.14 15.12
N PHE A 601 18.09 22.18 13.82
CA PHE A 601 19.39 22.12 13.19
C PHE A 601 20.24 23.36 13.53
N TRP A 602 19.74 24.56 13.30
CA TRP A 602 20.47 25.81 13.59
C TRP A 602 20.66 26.04 15.09
N ASN A 603 19.78 25.52 15.92
CA ASN A 603 19.94 25.54 17.39
C ASN A 603 20.86 24.41 17.90
N ARG A 604 21.54 23.69 17.01
CA ARG A 604 22.48 22.61 17.31
C ARG A 604 21.92 21.52 18.21
N ARG A 605 20.61 21.25 18.08
CA ARG A 605 19.94 20.16 18.80
C ARG A 605 20.01 18.83 18.04
N ILE A 606 20.25 18.88 16.74
CA ILE A 606 20.39 17.72 15.87
C ILE A 606 21.50 17.98 14.84
N ASP A 607 22.29 16.95 14.53
CA ASP A 607 23.12 16.93 13.34
C ASP A 607 22.35 16.20 12.24
N ALA A 608 22.44 16.70 11.04
CA ALA A 608 21.76 16.14 9.89
C ALA A 608 22.56 16.36 8.61
N GLY A 609 22.34 15.50 7.65
CA GLY A 609 22.88 15.59 6.31
C GLY A 609 21.98 14.91 5.29
N GLY A 610 22.32 14.98 4.03
CA GLY A 610 21.53 14.27 3.03
C GLY A 610 22.10 14.37 1.62
N LYS A 611 21.61 13.52 0.75
CA LYS A 611 21.99 13.50 -0.65
C LYS A 611 20.78 13.41 -1.56
N THR A 612 20.72 14.31 -2.55
CA THR A 612 19.75 14.27 -3.63
C THR A 612 20.23 13.35 -4.75
N GLY A 613 19.31 12.70 -5.41
CA GLY A 613 19.49 11.98 -6.65
C GLY A 613 18.50 12.43 -7.70
N THR A 614 18.94 12.41 -8.96
CA THR A 614 18.07 12.65 -10.11
C THR A 614 18.69 11.86 -11.26
N SER A 615 17.90 11.01 -11.91
CA SER A 615 18.31 10.30 -13.10
C SER A 615 18.17 11.21 -14.34
N ASN A 616 18.72 10.76 -15.48
CA ASN A 616 18.56 11.45 -16.74
C ASN A 616 17.07 11.69 -17.03
N SER A 617 16.77 12.82 -17.69
CA SER A 617 15.39 13.23 -18.03
C SER A 617 14.47 13.41 -16.80
N HIS A 618 15.02 13.46 -15.58
CA HIS A 618 14.23 13.62 -14.33
C HIS A 618 13.16 12.55 -14.11
N ALA A 619 13.37 11.34 -14.66
CA ALA A 619 12.45 10.21 -14.51
C ALA A 619 12.42 9.66 -13.08
N ASP A 620 13.57 9.68 -12.40
CA ASP A 620 13.70 9.26 -11.00
C ASP A 620 14.25 10.40 -10.17
N ALA A 621 13.57 10.75 -9.11
CA ALA A 621 13.97 11.76 -8.16
C ALA A 621 14.13 11.16 -6.77
N TRP A 622 15.29 11.33 -6.15
CA TRP A 622 15.65 10.70 -4.88
C TRP A 622 16.11 11.71 -3.85
N PHE A 623 15.86 11.36 -2.59
CA PHE A 623 16.53 11.99 -1.47
C PHE A 623 16.76 10.97 -0.36
N VAL A 624 17.97 10.93 0.19
CA VAL A 624 18.24 10.18 1.43
C VAL A 624 18.79 11.17 2.45
N GLY A 625 18.09 11.28 3.57
CA GLY A 625 18.46 12.11 4.70
C GLY A 625 18.97 11.27 5.86
N VAL A 626 20.02 11.76 6.54
CA VAL A 626 20.65 11.10 7.68
C VAL A 626 20.67 11.98 8.90
N THR A 627 20.39 11.38 10.05
CA THR A 627 20.63 11.94 11.38
C THR A 627 21.27 10.86 12.26
N PRO A 628 21.81 11.15 13.43
CA PRO A 628 22.46 10.13 14.26
C PRO A 628 21.56 8.93 14.58
N ASN A 629 20.26 9.14 14.81
CA ASN A 629 19.35 8.11 15.29
C ASN A 629 18.23 7.75 14.31
N LEU A 630 18.16 8.40 13.14
CA LEU A 630 17.14 8.10 12.13
C LEU A 630 17.66 8.44 10.73
N VAL A 631 17.53 7.48 9.83
CA VAL A 631 17.83 7.64 8.40
C VAL A 631 16.57 7.35 7.61
N GLY A 632 16.30 8.16 6.59
CA GLY A 632 15.14 7.92 5.74
C GLY A 632 15.38 8.32 4.30
N GLY A 633 14.73 7.63 3.38
CA GLY A 633 14.84 7.87 1.95
C GLY A 633 13.49 7.98 1.28
N ALA A 634 13.41 8.81 0.26
CA ALA A 634 12.25 8.95 -0.62
C ALA A 634 12.66 8.82 -2.08
N TRP A 635 11.79 8.20 -2.86
CA TRP A 635 11.80 8.20 -4.32
C TRP A 635 10.51 8.81 -4.86
N VAL A 636 10.59 9.53 -5.97
CA VAL A 636 9.44 10.08 -6.70
C VAL A 636 9.69 9.90 -8.21
N GLY A 637 8.70 9.38 -8.93
CA GLY A 637 8.77 9.18 -10.37
C GLY A 637 7.40 8.93 -10.98
N GLY A 638 7.33 8.76 -12.31
CA GLY A 638 6.14 8.28 -13.01
C GLY A 638 6.05 6.75 -12.98
N GLU A 639 4.88 6.19 -13.29
CA GLU A 639 4.68 4.74 -13.45
C GLU A 639 5.64 4.13 -14.49
N TYR A 640 5.98 4.91 -15.50
CA TYR A 640 6.97 4.57 -16.52
C TYR A 640 8.00 5.69 -16.62
N ARG A 641 9.26 5.36 -16.94
CA ARG A 641 10.34 6.35 -17.09
C ARG A 641 10.07 7.43 -18.14
N GLN A 642 9.19 7.16 -19.10
CA GLN A 642 8.73 8.11 -20.12
C GLN A 642 7.78 9.18 -19.58
N ILE A 643 7.30 9.02 -18.34
CA ILE A 643 6.38 9.96 -17.65
C ILE A 643 7.20 10.73 -16.62
N HIS A 644 7.59 11.96 -16.96
CA HIS A 644 8.50 12.74 -16.10
C HIS A 644 8.35 14.25 -16.34
N PHE A 645 8.93 15.04 -15.45
CA PHE A 645 9.09 16.48 -15.67
C PHE A 645 10.13 16.74 -16.77
N ARG A 646 9.90 17.73 -17.61
CA ARG A 646 10.89 18.19 -18.63
C ARG A 646 11.98 19.09 -18.05
N SER A 647 11.85 19.54 -16.80
CA SER A 647 12.74 20.52 -16.16
C SER A 647 13.18 20.07 -14.77
N GLY A 648 14.47 20.19 -14.50
CA GLY A 648 15.06 19.98 -13.18
C GLY A 648 14.54 20.97 -12.12
N ALA A 649 14.10 22.16 -12.51
CA ALA A 649 13.52 23.13 -11.60
C ALA A 649 12.29 22.59 -10.84
N LEU A 650 11.56 21.65 -11.44
CA LEU A 650 10.39 21.01 -10.86
C LEU A 650 10.64 19.53 -10.49
N GLY A 651 11.39 18.78 -11.32
CA GLY A 651 11.49 17.32 -11.25
C GLY A 651 12.67 16.79 -10.45
N GLN A 652 13.64 17.61 -10.01
CA GLN A 652 14.80 17.13 -9.27
C GLN A 652 14.47 16.71 -7.83
N GLY A 653 15.27 15.82 -7.25
CA GLY A 653 15.06 15.25 -5.91
C GLY A 653 14.95 16.26 -4.78
N SER A 654 15.60 17.44 -4.89
CA SER A 654 15.46 18.52 -3.91
C SER A 654 14.07 19.18 -3.90
N LYS A 655 13.28 19.03 -4.97
CA LYS A 655 11.94 19.62 -5.13
C LYS A 655 10.81 18.60 -4.89
N THR A 656 11.06 17.33 -5.15
CA THR A 656 10.06 16.28 -5.11
C THR A 656 10.24 15.35 -3.90
N ALA A 657 11.39 14.69 -3.75
CA ALA A 657 11.65 13.67 -2.74
C ALA A 657 12.12 14.24 -1.37
N LEU A 658 13.01 15.24 -1.36
CA LEU A 658 13.51 15.87 -0.11
C LEU A 658 12.38 16.37 0.80
N PRO A 659 11.31 17.03 0.29
CA PRO A 659 10.24 17.50 1.14
C PRO A 659 9.49 16.38 1.89
N ILE A 660 9.39 15.17 1.32
CA ILE A 660 8.76 14.02 2.00
C ILE A 660 9.54 13.72 3.30
N PHE A 661 10.86 13.56 3.19
CA PHE A 661 11.71 13.34 4.36
C PHE A 661 11.66 14.54 5.34
N GLY A 662 11.72 15.78 4.82
CA GLY A 662 11.70 16.99 5.63
C GLY A 662 10.42 17.15 6.45
N LEU A 663 9.25 16.93 5.84
CA LEU A 663 7.95 16.96 6.49
C LEU A 663 7.80 15.83 7.53
N PHE A 664 8.24 14.62 7.18
CA PHE A 664 8.27 13.50 8.11
C PHE A 664 9.10 13.81 9.34
N MET A 665 10.36 14.25 9.16
CA MET A 665 11.25 14.60 10.27
C MET A 665 10.70 15.74 11.12
N LYS A 666 10.09 16.75 10.50
CA LYS A 666 9.44 17.84 11.24
C LYS A 666 8.35 17.31 12.18
N LYS A 667 7.51 16.37 11.70
CA LYS A 667 6.45 15.76 12.51
C LYS A 667 7.05 14.91 13.66
N VAL A 668 8.08 14.12 13.39
CA VAL A 668 8.78 13.29 14.39
C VAL A 668 9.43 14.17 15.48
N LEU A 669 10.13 15.22 15.08
CA LEU A 669 10.83 16.13 16.02
C LEU A 669 9.87 17.08 16.76
N SER A 670 8.65 17.25 16.29
CA SER A 670 7.59 18.02 16.97
C SER A 670 6.79 17.17 17.98
N ASP A 671 6.88 15.84 17.89
CA ASP A 671 6.23 14.92 18.82
C ASP A 671 7.05 14.84 20.13
N ALA A 672 6.48 15.31 21.25
CA ALA A 672 7.16 15.34 22.54
C ALA A 672 7.61 13.95 23.04
N SER A 673 6.95 12.89 22.59
CA SER A 673 7.29 11.49 22.97
C SER A 673 8.41 10.89 22.12
N LEU A 674 8.60 11.37 20.88
CA LEU A 674 9.60 10.87 19.95
C LEU A 674 10.86 11.75 19.92
N ALA A 675 10.70 13.07 20.02
CA ALA A 675 11.79 14.04 19.92
C ALA A 675 13.00 13.73 20.82
N PRO A 676 12.85 13.32 22.10
CA PRO A 676 14.00 13.04 22.95
C PRO A 676 14.93 11.95 22.40
N LYS A 677 14.39 10.97 21.67
CA LYS A 677 15.16 9.89 21.06
C LYS A 677 15.91 10.36 19.81
N TYR A 678 15.29 11.23 19.01
CA TYR A 678 15.79 11.56 17.68
C TYR A 678 16.52 12.91 17.59
N LEU A 679 16.48 13.73 18.65
CA LEU A 679 17.32 14.93 18.80
C LEU A 679 18.70 14.51 19.31
N ALA A 680 19.62 14.24 18.39
CA ALA A 680 20.95 13.75 18.70
C ALA A 680 22.01 14.42 17.82
N ARG A 681 23.28 14.39 18.30
CA ARG A 681 24.45 14.87 17.58
C ARG A 681 25.46 13.75 17.39
N TYR A 682 26.23 13.82 16.32
CA TYR A 682 27.32 12.88 16.11
C TYR A 682 28.45 13.14 17.12
N ARG A 683 29.05 12.06 17.62
CA ARG A 683 30.34 12.14 18.31
C ARG A 683 31.46 12.32 17.28
N ILE A 684 32.49 13.07 17.63
CA ILE A 684 33.69 13.14 16.81
C ILE A 684 34.60 11.98 17.22
N PRO A 685 34.95 11.07 16.29
CA PRO A 685 35.85 9.97 16.59
C PRO A 685 37.26 10.47 16.95
N GLU A 686 38.00 9.69 17.71
CA GLU A 686 39.39 9.96 18.05
C GLU A 686 40.28 10.00 16.78
N GLY A 687 41.26 10.90 16.75
CA GLY A 687 42.18 11.04 15.63
C GLY A 687 41.63 11.71 14.37
N VAL A 688 40.46 12.35 14.44
CA VAL A 688 39.96 13.22 13.36
C VAL A 688 40.67 14.59 13.47
N ASN A 689 41.40 15.00 12.41
CA ASN A 689 41.96 16.32 12.33
C ASN A 689 40.93 17.29 11.71
N PRO A 690 40.61 18.47 12.34
CA PRO A 690 39.72 19.47 11.76
C PRO A 690 40.10 19.91 10.34
N ALA A 691 41.39 19.99 10.04
CA ALA A 691 41.88 20.34 8.70
C ALA A 691 41.42 19.33 7.61
N ASP A 692 41.28 18.03 7.95
CA ASP A 692 40.78 16.99 7.04
C ASP A 692 39.34 17.28 6.57
N LEU A 693 38.58 18.06 7.37
CA LEU A 693 37.15 18.34 7.14
C LEU A 693 36.92 19.61 6.33
N GLU A 694 37.97 20.40 6.07
CA GLU A 694 37.86 21.62 5.30
C GLU A 694 37.62 21.38 3.83
N GLY A 695 37.52 22.39 3.00
CA GLY A 695 37.35 22.24 1.56
C GLY A 695 36.04 22.81 1.03
N ARG A 696 35.68 24.02 1.48
CA ARG A 696 34.57 24.77 0.87
C ARG A 696 35.02 25.37 -0.47
N PHE A 697 34.14 25.33 -1.46
CA PHE A 697 34.36 25.91 -2.76
C PHE A 697 33.10 26.62 -3.24
N VAL A 698 33.25 27.81 -3.76
CA VAL A 698 32.16 28.58 -4.35
C VAL A 698 32.45 28.71 -5.83
N TYR A 699 31.53 28.24 -6.66
CA TYR A 699 31.59 28.47 -8.09
C TYR A 699 31.59 29.98 -8.34
N GLN A 700 32.71 30.51 -8.83
CA GLN A 700 32.74 31.88 -9.35
C GLN A 700 32.04 31.81 -10.71
N SER A 701 31.10 32.73 -10.93
CA SER A 701 30.52 32.91 -12.27
C SER A 701 31.69 33.31 -13.18
N ALA A 702 32.10 32.41 -14.06
CA ALA A 702 33.07 32.76 -15.10
C ALA A 702 32.49 33.93 -15.87
N ASP A 703 33.30 34.97 -16.05
CA ASP A 703 32.98 36.15 -16.87
C ASP A 703 32.38 35.66 -18.21
N THR A 704 31.26 36.18 -18.61
CA THR A 704 30.45 35.71 -19.76
C THR A 704 31.12 35.96 -21.12
N THR A 705 32.42 36.21 -21.17
CA THR A 705 33.17 36.62 -22.37
C THR A 705 33.98 35.49 -23.00
N ARG A 706 34.00 34.28 -22.47
CA ARG A 706 34.60 33.10 -23.16
C ARG A 706 33.56 32.01 -23.40
N HIS A 707 32.83 32.13 -24.51
CA HIS A 707 32.22 31.00 -25.16
C HIS A 707 33.33 30.11 -25.73
N ASP A 708 33.63 29.00 -25.03
CA ASP A 708 34.37 27.92 -25.66
C ASP A 708 33.40 27.23 -26.63
N SER A 709 33.66 27.35 -27.92
CA SER A 709 32.82 26.79 -28.99
C SER A 709 32.78 25.26 -29.04
N SER A 710 33.44 24.60 -28.04
CA SER A 710 33.42 23.15 -27.89
C SER A 710 32.38 22.65 -26.82
N SER A 711 31.70 23.54 -26.08
CA SER A 711 30.61 23.17 -25.20
C SER A 711 29.32 22.98 -26.01
N VAL A 712 28.98 21.73 -26.28
CA VAL A 712 27.62 21.41 -26.76
C VAL A 712 26.66 21.79 -25.64
N ASP A 713 25.85 22.80 -25.90
CA ASP A 713 24.84 23.28 -24.98
C ASP A 713 23.74 22.19 -24.84
N LEU A 714 23.77 21.43 -23.75
CA LEU A 714 22.73 20.44 -23.43
C LEU A 714 21.43 21.09 -22.95
N SER A 715 21.35 22.44 -22.89
CA SER A 715 20.10 23.16 -22.70
C SER A 715 19.18 23.06 -23.92
N GLU A 716 19.69 22.70 -25.10
CA GLU A 716 18.87 22.46 -26.30
C GLU A 716 17.94 21.23 -26.20
N GLY A 717 18.08 20.40 -25.18
CA GLY A 717 17.14 19.32 -24.87
C GLY A 717 15.94 19.75 -24.00
N ILE A 718 16.01 20.92 -23.40
CA ILE A 718 14.94 21.49 -22.57
C ILE A 718 14.29 22.59 -23.41
N GLY A 719 13.29 22.24 -24.21
CA GLY A 719 12.57 23.18 -25.02
C GLY A 719 12.00 24.33 -24.17
N GLU A 720 12.68 25.45 -24.13
CA GLU A 720 12.03 26.72 -23.86
C GLU A 720 11.09 27.00 -25.05
N ALA A 721 9.82 27.29 -24.73
CA ALA A 721 8.90 27.79 -25.73
C ALA A 721 9.52 29.02 -26.42
N PRO A 722 9.39 29.19 -27.75
CA PRO A 722 9.95 30.34 -28.44
C PRO A 722 9.37 31.63 -27.83
N ARG A 723 10.25 32.49 -27.33
CA ARG A 723 9.90 33.87 -27.01
C ARG A 723 9.69 34.55 -28.34
N GLU A 724 8.48 34.97 -28.57
CA GLU A 724 8.21 35.95 -29.63
C GLU A 724 8.94 37.24 -29.27
N GLU A 725 9.91 37.61 -30.09
CA GLU A 725 10.52 38.93 -30.10
C GLU A 725 9.49 39.95 -30.60
N HIS A 726 8.82 40.63 -29.69
CA HIS A 726 8.27 41.95 -29.97
C HIS A 726 9.15 43.00 -29.31
N GLY A 727 10.00 43.61 -30.13
CA GLY A 727 10.70 44.83 -29.78
C GLY A 727 9.69 45.96 -29.60
N ASP A 728 9.60 46.50 -28.41
CA ASP A 728 9.16 47.87 -28.18
C ASP A 728 9.97 48.51 -27.06
N ASN A 729 10.74 49.52 -27.45
CA ASN A 729 11.54 50.36 -26.59
C ASN A 729 10.65 51.50 -26.05
N THR A 730 10.06 51.35 -24.89
CA THR A 730 9.55 52.45 -24.08
C THR A 730 9.88 52.27 -22.61
N PRO A 731 10.39 53.28 -21.93
CA PRO A 731 10.77 53.17 -20.52
C PRO A 731 9.53 53.20 -19.62
N PRO A 732 9.56 52.51 -18.46
CA PRO A 732 8.42 52.41 -17.55
C PRO A 732 8.18 53.70 -16.78
N PRO A 733 6.92 54.09 -16.50
CA PRO A 733 6.58 55.22 -15.63
C PRO A 733 6.79 54.86 -14.16
N PRO A 734 6.96 55.87 -13.27
CA PRO A 734 7.37 55.71 -11.87
C PRO A 734 6.23 55.15 -11.00
N ALA A 735 6.63 54.38 -9.99
CA ALA A 735 5.79 53.77 -9.02
C ALA A 735 4.90 54.72 -8.18
N ALA A 736 3.61 54.43 -8.12
CA ALA A 736 2.65 55.07 -7.22
C ALA A 736 2.54 54.32 -5.87
N ALA A 737 2.39 55.09 -4.82
CA ALA A 737 2.33 54.65 -3.43
C ALA A 737 1.06 53.85 -3.06
N PRO A 738 1.06 53.06 -1.99
CA PRO A 738 -0.04 52.15 -1.66
C PRO A 738 -1.24 52.86 -1.03
N HIS A 739 -2.45 52.50 -1.48
CA HIS A 739 -3.70 52.90 -0.87
C HIS A 739 -4.22 51.80 0.10
N GLU A 740 -4.69 52.24 1.28
CA GLU A 740 -5.37 51.47 2.29
C GLU A 740 -6.72 50.88 1.83
N PRO A 741 -7.20 49.81 2.40
CA PRO A 741 -8.46 49.20 2.04
C PRO A 741 -9.65 49.77 2.77
N THR A 742 -10.68 50.20 2.02
CA THR A 742 -11.99 50.59 2.56
C THR A 742 -12.97 49.39 2.54
N ALA A 743 -13.79 49.31 3.59
CA ALA A 743 -14.77 48.29 3.86
C ALA A 743 -15.96 48.26 2.86
N PRO A 744 -16.65 47.10 2.72
CA PRO A 744 -17.77 46.96 1.80
C PRO A 744 -19.08 47.49 2.39
N LYS A 745 -19.86 48.18 1.53
CA LYS A 745 -21.25 48.62 1.83
C LYS A 745 -22.25 47.54 1.43
N GLU A 746 -23.25 47.32 2.28
CA GLU A 746 -24.42 46.48 2.07
C GLU A 746 -25.33 46.98 0.91
N PRO A 747 -26.09 46.06 0.24
CA PRO A 747 -27.02 46.48 -0.77
C PRO A 747 -28.44 46.71 -0.18
N VAL A 748 -29.04 47.81 -0.64
CA VAL A 748 -30.42 48.23 -0.29
C VAL A 748 -31.45 47.43 -1.07
N ASN A 749 -32.51 47.04 -0.32
CA ASN A 749 -33.74 46.41 -0.75
C ASN A 749 -34.60 47.36 -1.62
N ASN A 750 -35.20 46.85 -2.68
CA ASN A 750 -36.44 47.42 -3.24
C ASN A 750 -37.28 46.32 -3.90
N THR A 751 -38.38 46.00 -3.25
CA THR A 751 -39.58 45.37 -3.85
C THR A 751 -40.46 46.42 -4.45
N PRO A 752 -41.33 46.09 -5.45
CA PRO A 752 -42.75 46.02 -5.14
C PRO A 752 -43.57 44.89 -5.84
N ASN A 753 -44.45 44.32 -5.01
CA ASN A 753 -45.84 43.88 -5.22
C ASN A 753 -46.40 43.60 -6.61
N GLY A 754 -47.14 42.48 -6.67
CA GLY A 754 -48.26 42.28 -7.60
C GLY A 754 -48.65 40.79 -7.72
N THR A 755 -49.48 40.35 -6.80
CA THR A 755 -50.76 39.63 -6.86
C THR A 755 -51.02 38.65 -8.01
N ALA A 756 -51.36 37.45 -7.68
CA ALA A 756 -52.64 36.73 -7.74
C ALA A 756 -52.49 35.25 -8.16
N ASP A 757 -53.01 34.43 -7.31
CA ASP A 757 -53.46 33.04 -7.49
C ASP A 757 -54.68 32.94 -8.41
N PRO A 758 -55.32 31.75 -8.57
CA PRO A 758 -54.89 30.35 -8.82
C PRO A 758 -55.65 29.70 -9.98
N VAL A 759 -55.57 28.40 -10.20
CA VAL A 759 -56.69 27.49 -10.57
C VAL A 759 -56.21 26.22 -11.31
N LYS A 760 -56.38 25.09 -10.64
CA LYS A 760 -57.00 23.78 -10.96
C LYS A 760 -56.76 23.14 -12.37
N ASP A 761 -56.32 21.91 -12.35
CA ASP A 761 -57.03 20.61 -12.18
C ASP A 761 -57.35 19.89 -13.53
N GLN A 762 -57.33 18.57 -13.45
CA GLN A 762 -57.85 17.48 -14.29
C GLN A 762 -56.90 16.82 -15.31
N SER A 763 -56.44 15.63 -14.96
CA SER A 763 -57.06 14.28 -15.12
C SER A 763 -57.42 13.84 -16.54
N ALA A 764 -56.90 12.66 -16.89
CA ALA A 764 -57.56 11.47 -17.48
C ALA A 764 -56.47 10.58 -18.17
N LYS A 765 -56.29 9.39 -17.70
CA LYS A 765 -56.90 8.08 -17.97
C LYS A 765 -56.84 7.57 -19.42
N THR A 766 -56.43 6.29 -19.43
CA THR A 766 -56.71 5.15 -20.34
C THR A 766 -55.59 4.85 -21.32
N GLY A 767 -55.16 3.61 -21.53
CA GLY A 767 -55.73 2.30 -21.25
C GLY A 767 -54.83 1.18 -21.80
N MET A 768 -55.07 0.06 -21.29
CA MET A 768 -54.60 -1.32 -21.63
C MET A 768 -54.38 -1.59 -23.12
N ASN A 769 -53.39 -2.46 -23.45
CA ASN A 769 -53.78 -3.74 -24.06
C ASN A 769 -52.69 -4.83 -23.88
N LYS A 770 -53.18 -6.02 -23.52
CA LYS A 770 -52.53 -7.29 -23.50
C LYS A 770 -52.37 -7.82 -24.93
N ASN A 771 -51.37 -8.62 -25.21
CA ASN A 771 -51.58 -9.90 -25.91
C ASN A 771 -50.39 -10.87 -25.69
N SER A 772 -50.77 -11.99 -25.14
CA SER A 772 -50.02 -13.26 -25.07
C SER A 772 -50.07 -13.98 -26.40
N ALA A 773 -49.01 -14.68 -26.76
CA ALA A 773 -49.09 -15.86 -27.63
C ALA A 773 -48.01 -16.88 -27.28
N THR A 774 -48.47 -17.99 -26.82
CA THR A 774 -47.79 -19.28 -26.58
C THR A 774 -47.69 -20.04 -27.88
N ILE A 775 -46.57 -20.67 -28.23
CA ILE A 775 -46.54 -21.88 -29.07
C ILE A 775 -45.46 -22.84 -28.56
N LYS A 776 -45.83 -24.10 -28.54
CA LYS A 776 -45.19 -25.31 -27.99
C LYS A 776 -44.24 -25.98 -29.02
N THR A 777 -43.22 -26.64 -28.40
CA THR A 777 -42.64 -27.98 -28.71
C THR A 777 -42.11 -28.30 -30.12
N ASP A 778 -40.84 -28.75 -30.21
CA ASP A 778 -40.58 -30.19 -30.27
C ASP A 778 -39.09 -30.56 -30.01
N ARG A 779 -38.91 -31.82 -29.55
CA ARG A 779 -37.68 -32.48 -29.16
C ARG A 779 -36.88 -32.94 -30.36
N THR A 780 -35.55 -32.94 -30.24
CA THR A 780 -34.76 -34.17 -30.44
C THR A 780 -33.36 -34.05 -29.83
N GLN A 781 -32.88 -35.17 -29.33
CA GLN A 781 -31.67 -35.43 -28.55
C GLN A 781 -30.36 -35.29 -29.35
N SER A 782 -29.28 -34.84 -28.73
CA SER A 782 -28.06 -35.66 -28.59
C SER A 782 -27.02 -35.02 -27.62
N SER A 783 -26.61 -35.82 -26.70
CA SER A 783 -25.44 -35.92 -25.81
C SER A 783 -24.26 -34.95 -25.97
N GLY A 784 -23.80 -34.41 -24.81
CA GLY A 784 -22.48 -33.80 -24.66
C GLY A 784 -22.39 -32.89 -23.43
N GLU A 785 -22.02 -33.45 -22.27
CA GLU A 785 -21.77 -32.72 -21.02
C GLU A 785 -20.66 -31.68 -21.16
N LYS A 786 -20.97 -30.41 -20.86
CA LYS A 786 -20.02 -29.45 -20.30
C LYS A 786 -20.75 -28.55 -19.33
N LYS A 787 -20.25 -28.51 -18.09
CA LYS A 787 -20.72 -27.67 -16.97
C LYS A 787 -20.83 -26.18 -17.35
N PRO A 788 -21.87 -25.47 -16.89
CA PRO A 788 -22.01 -24.05 -17.18
C PRO A 788 -21.05 -23.18 -16.33
N LYS A 789 -20.22 -22.42 -16.99
CA LYS A 789 -19.55 -21.25 -16.39
C LYS A 789 -20.60 -20.17 -16.18
N LYS A 790 -20.66 -19.60 -14.98
CA LYS A 790 -21.43 -18.39 -14.67
C LYS A 790 -21.09 -17.29 -15.68
N LYS A 791 -22.09 -16.73 -16.33
CA LYS A 791 -21.96 -15.49 -17.10
C LYS A 791 -21.69 -14.35 -16.11
N ALA A 792 -20.53 -13.73 -16.20
CA ALA A 792 -20.29 -12.44 -15.59
C ALA A 792 -21.11 -11.38 -16.34
N SER A 793 -21.81 -10.50 -15.61
CA SER A 793 -22.46 -9.32 -16.18
C SER A 793 -21.37 -8.32 -16.62
N GLY A 794 -21.66 -7.47 -17.60
CA GLY A 794 -20.70 -6.49 -18.14
C GLY A 794 -20.14 -5.51 -17.12
N ASP A 795 -20.75 -5.39 -15.96
CA ASP A 795 -20.36 -4.48 -14.87
C ASP A 795 -19.18 -4.99 -14.02
N ASP A 796 -18.85 -6.29 -14.10
CA ASP A 796 -17.73 -6.88 -13.36
C ASP A 796 -16.37 -6.71 -14.07
N LEU A 797 -16.36 -6.13 -15.26
CA LEU A 797 -15.17 -5.96 -16.09
C LEU A 797 -14.38 -4.67 -15.77
N PHE A 798 -14.97 -3.74 -15.01
CA PHE A 798 -14.44 -2.39 -14.84
C PHE A 798 -14.35 -1.92 -13.38
N ASN A 799 -14.52 -2.81 -12.41
CA ASN A 799 -14.31 -2.52 -10.99
C ASN A 799 -12.99 -3.10 -10.46
#